data_c23931084509437d3f29b773b577cc55
#
_entry.id   c23931084509437d3f29b773b577cc55
#
_cell.length_a   1.000
_cell.length_b   1.000
_cell.length_c   1.000
_cell.angle_alpha   90.00
_cell.angle_beta   90.00
_cell.angle_gamma   90.00
#
_symmetry.space_group_name_H-M   'P 1'
#
loop_
_entity.id
_entity.type
_entity.pdbx_description
1 polymer ?
#
loop_
_entity_poly.entity_id
_entity_poly.type
_entity_poly.pdbx_seq_one_letter_code
_entity_poly.pdbx_strand_id
1 'polypeptide(L)'
;MFEQDTPITLNAITSNLHPLLPLRDVVVFPHMVIPLFVGRSKSIKALETAMEAGKSIALVAQKSATKDDPGTEDLYSIGSMANILQMLKLPDGTVKVLVEGTQRANVIRVYDAKTHFDAEVQIVIAEDGTDSESEAMRRVLIAQFDQYVKLNKKIPPEILTSLAGIDDAGRLADTIAAHLPLKLEQKQEVLEIFGVRKRLEHLLGLLEGEIDILQVEKRIRGRVRRQMEKSQREYYLNEQVKAIQKELGDGEEGTDFDELEKKIKAAHMPKEARTKAESELKKLRLMSPMSAEATVVRNYIDVLLGLPWKKKTKISADLKKAETVLEEDHYGLDKVKERIVEYLAVQQRMDKMKAPILCLVGPPGVGKTSLGQSIARATNRKFVRMSLGGVRDESEIRGHRRTYIGSMPGKILQNMSKVGVKNPLYLLDEVDKMGMDMRGDPSSALLEVLDPEQNSTFVDHYVEVEYDLSEVMFVATANTLNIPDALLDRMEIIHVSSYMEEEKINIATRYLVPKVVKNNGLKPEEITISESALRDIVRYYVREAGVRGLEREISKICRKVVKALSLKERDKKVVINSRNLDKYLGVRRYSYGVAEKNNQVGQVTGLAWTEVGGELLTIEAAVLPGKGKITTTGKLGEVMQESIQAALSVVRSRAKRLGIDEEFYQKTDLHVHLPEGAIPKDGPSAGIGMCIALVSALTGIPVRADVAMTGEITLRGEVLPIGGLKEKLLAAQRGGIKVVLIPEENIKDLAEIPDNIKNKLDIHPVKWIDQVLEMALERKPEPREEPIEKVAVIALAGEAKQADATLVTKH
;
A
#
# COMPACT_ATOMS: atom_id res chain seq x y z
N MET A 1 13.21 41.88 -12.36
CA MET A 1 13.55 42.13 -13.77
C MET A 1 12.99 40.95 -14.51
N PHE A 2 11.76 41.07 -15.01
CA PHE A 2 11.05 39.98 -15.71
C PHE A 2 11.57 40.00 -17.16
N GLU A 3 12.25 38.94 -17.57
CA GLU A 3 12.62 38.71 -18.97
C GLU A 3 11.36 38.43 -19.77
N GLN A 4 11.21 39.23 -20.83
CA GLN A 4 10.09 39.12 -21.76
C GLN A 4 10.13 37.78 -22.49
N ASP A 5 9.03 37.02 -22.38
CA ASP A 5 8.78 35.87 -23.22
C ASP A 5 8.75 36.32 -24.68
N THR A 6 9.65 35.77 -25.49
CA THR A 6 9.61 35.90 -26.93
C THR A 6 8.30 35.35 -27.48
N PRO A 7 7.58 36.05 -28.33
CA PRO A 7 6.29 35.56 -28.81
C PRO A 7 6.48 34.30 -29.65
N ILE A 8 5.85 33.21 -29.22
CA ILE A 8 5.69 32.00 -30.05
C ILE A 8 4.81 32.40 -31.23
N THR A 9 5.36 32.48 -32.41
CA THR A 9 4.58 32.78 -33.63
C THR A 9 3.74 31.54 -33.97
N LEU A 10 2.49 31.54 -33.49
CA LEU A 10 1.48 30.60 -33.89
C LEU A 10 1.03 30.93 -35.32
N ASN A 11 1.69 30.35 -36.33
CA ASN A 11 1.23 30.46 -37.71
C ASN A 11 -0.13 29.76 -37.83
N ALA A 12 -1.18 30.55 -38.03
CA ALA A 12 -2.52 30.06 -38.31
C ALA A 12 -2.53 29.42 -39.71
N ILE A 13 -2.26 28.13 -39.78
CA ILE A 13 -2.52 27.32 -40.96
C ILE A 13 -3.69 26.41 -40.68
N THR A 14 -4.81 26.65 -41.36
CA THR A 14 -6.01 25.82 -41.54
C THR A 14 -6.16 24.70 -40.55
N SER A 15 -7.12 24.85 -39.62
CA SER A 15 -7.60 23.79 -38.74
C SER A 15 -8.17 22.66 -39.59
N ASN A 16 -7.35 21.65 -39.87
CA ASN A 16 -7.81 20.44 -40.54
C ASN A 16 -8.24 19.43 -39.48
N LEU A 17 -9.39 18.82 -39.70
CA LEU A 17 -9.91 17.73 -38.86
C LEU A 17 -9.11 16.46 -39.21
N HIS A 18 -8.45 15.86 -38.22
CA HIS A 18 -7.66 14.64 -38.38
C HIS A 18 -8.19 13.52 -37.49
N PRO A 19 -8.22 12.26 -37.98
CA PRO A 19 -8.48 11.11 -37.11
C PRO A 19 -7.46 11.09 -35.94
N LEU A 20 -7.95 10.80 -34.71
CA LEU A 20 -7.15 10.78 -33.50
C LEU A 20 -7.05 9.37 -32.94
N LEU A 21 -5.83 8.97 -32.62
CA LEU A 21 -5.52 7.70 -31.96
C LEU A 21 -5.05 7.94 -30.52
N PRO A 22 -5.86 7.58 -29.51
CA PRO A 22 -5.46 7.60 -28.11
C PRO A 22 -4.41 6.52 -27.81
N LEU A 23 -3.27 6.92 -27.26
CA LEU A 23 -2.18 6.03 -26.86
C LEU A 23 -2.21 5.79 -25.36
N ARG A 24 -2.14 4.53 -24.94
CA ARG A 24 -2.33 4.13 -23.54
C ARG A 24 -1.12 4.45 -22.65
N ASP A 25 0.07 4.10 -23.10
CA ASP A 25 1.31 4.06 -22.32
C ASP A 25 2.54 4.57 -23.07
N VAL A 26 2.32 5.21 -24.20
CA VAL A 26 3.39 5.68 -25.09
C VAL A 26 3.17 7.13 -25.49
N VAL A 27 4.23 7.92 -25.44
CA VAL A 27 4.31 9.26 -26.04
C VAL A 27 5.16 9.16 -27.30
N VAL A 28 4.62 9.62 -28.42
CA VAL A 28 5.32 9.61 -29.71
C VAL A 28 5.88 11.01 -29.98
N PHE A 29 7.19 11.07 -30.13
CA PHE A 29 7.89 12.31 -30.49
C PHE A 29 8.00 12.49 -32.00
N PRO A 30 8.17 13.72 -32.50
CA PRO A 30 8.52 13.96 -33.90
C PRO A 30 9.77 13.14 -34.31
N HIS A 31 9.75 12.63 -35.56
CA HIS A 31 10.79 11.78 -36.14
C HIS A 31 11.01 10.42 -35.48
N MET A 32 10.16 10.04 -34.56
CA MET A 32 10.16 8.71 -33.92
C MET A 32 9.37 7.72 -34.77
N VAL A 33 10.00 6.59 -35.11
CA VAL A 33 9.34 5.46 -35.78
C VAL A 33 9.06 4.39 -34.77
N ILE A 34 7.79 4.04 -34.57
CA ILE A 34 7.38 3.07 -33.53
C ILE A 34 6.28 2.15 -34.04
N PRO A 35 6.37 0.83 -33.74
CA PRO A 35 5.25 -0.08 -33.94
C PRO A 35 4.26 0.02 -32.78
N LEU A 36 2.99 0.22 -33.08
CA LEU A 36 1.89 0.26 -32.13
C LEU A 36 0.98 -0.95 -32.32
N PHE A 37 0.45 -1.50 -31.23
CA PHE A 37 -0.54 -2.57 -31.26
C PHE A 37 -1.88 -2.00 -30.82
N VAL A 38 -2.84 -2.00 -31.72
CA VAL A 38 -4.14 -1.35 -31.54
C VAL A 38 -5.24 -2.40 -31.54
N GLY A 39 -5.93 -2.56 -30.40
CA GLY A 39 -7.01 -3.53 -30.23
C GLY A 39 -8.41 -2.89 -30.06
N ARG A 40 -8.50 -1.58 -29.79
CA ARG A 40 -9.80 -0.91 -29.58
C ARG A 40 -10.50 -0.66 -30.90
N SER A 41 -11.80 -0.95 -30.96
CA SER A 41 -12.62 -0.78 -32.19
C SER A 41 -12.62 0.66 -32.70
N LYS A 42 -12.75 1.66 -31.84
CA LYS A 42 -12.68 3.10 -32.19
C LYS A 42 -11.31 3.47 -32.75
N SER A 43 -10.24 2.96 -32.16
CA SER A 43 -8.86 3.22 -32.57
C SER A 43 -8.54 2.56 -33.92
N ILE A 44 -9.02 1.34 -34.14
CA ILE A 44 -8.88 0.64 -35.44
C ILE A 44 -9.60 1.42 -36.53
N LYS A 45 -10.79 1.94 -36.22
CA LYS A 45 -11.56 2.72 -37.20
C LYS A 45 -10.91 4.06 -37.52
N ALA A 46 -10.31 4.73 -36.52
CA ALA A 46 -9.50 5.93 -36.75
C ALA A 46 -8.31 5.67 -37.71
N LEU A 47 -7.62 4.54 -37.55
CA LEU A 47 -6.54 4.12 -38.47
C LEU A 47 -7.04 3.84 -39.88
N GLU A 48 -8.17 3.17 -40.03
CA GLU A 48 -8.77 2.91 -41.34
C GLU A 48 -9.16 4.23 -42.05
N THR A 49 -9.81 5.14 -41.32
CA THR A 49 -10.15 6.48 -41.84
C THR A 49 -8.92 7.29 -42.22
N ALA A 50 -7.85 7.24 -41.40
CA ALA A 50 -6.59 7.92 -41.71
C ALA A 50 -5.92 7.34 -42.94
N MET A 51 -5.98 6.03 -43.19
CA MET A 51 -5.42 5.39 -44.38
C MET A 51 -6.15 5.82 -45.65
N GLU A 52 -7.45 6.08 -45.59
CA GLU A 52 -8.28 6.57 -46.69
C GLU A 52 -8.04 8.07 -46.94
N ALA A 53 -7.75 8.86 -45.88
CA ALA A 53 -7.62 10.32 -45.92
C ALA A 53 -6.20 10.85 -46.07
N GLY A 54 -5.23 10.03 -46.57
CA GLY A 54 -3.86 10.52 -46.85
C GLY A 54 -2.80 10.07 -45.84
N LYS A 55 -3.09 9.07 -45.03
CA LYS A 55 -2.19 8.38 -44.08
C LYS A 55 -1.70 9.24 -42.88
N SER A 56 -2.27 10.42 -42.66
CA SER A 56 -1.95 11.29 -41.55
C SER A 56 -2.91 11.07 -40.38
N ILE A 57 -2.40 10.96 -39.17
CA ILE A 57 -3.16 10.70 -37.96
C ILE A 57 -2.60 11.49 -36.78
N ALA A 58 -3.47 11.98 -35.88
CA ALA A 58 -3.06 12.62 -34.63
C ALA A 58 -2.89 11.54 -33.54
N LEU A 59 -1.73 11.55 -32.87
CA LEU A 59 -1.40 10.64 -31.77
C LEU A 59 -1.36 11.42 -30.47
N VAL A 60 -2.14 11.01 -29.49
CA VAL A 60 -2.25 11.67 -28.18
C VAL A 60 -2.21 10.65 -27.06
N ALA A 61 -1.40 10.88 -26.05
CA ALA A 61 -1.33 10.00 -24.88
C ALA A 61 -2.52 10.18 -23.95
N GLN A 62 -2.90 9.11 -23.25
CA GLN A 62 -3.88 9.15 -22.18
C GLN A 62 -3.23 9.64 -20.87
N LYS A 63 -3.98 10.40 -20.04
CA LYS A 63 -3.55 10.82 -18.72
C LYS A 63 -3.46 9.65 -17.72
N SER A 64 -4.24 8.58 -17.93
CA SER A 64 -4.23 7.38 -17.10
C SER A 64 -4.23 6.14 -17.97
N ALA A 65 -3.24 5.27 -17.79
CA ALA A 65 -3.12 4.00 -18.50
C ALA A 65 -4.17 2.95 -18.06
N THR A 66 -4.82 3.15 -16.93
CA THR A 66 -5.78 2.17 -16.34
C THR A 66 -7.15 2.24 -17.00
N LYS A 67 -7.49 3.30 -17.72
CA LYS A 67 -8.81 3.49 -18.34
C LYS A 67 -8.84 2.85 -19.73
N ASP A 68 -9.66 1.81 -19.89
CA ASP A 68 -9.74 1.06 -21.16
C ASP A 68 -10.48 1.81 -22.26
N ASP A 69 -11.49 2.61 -21.95
CA ASP A 69 -12.24 3.45 -22.90
C ASP A 69 -12.13 4.93 -22.48
N PRO A 70 -11.10 5.66 -22.94
CA PRO A 70 -10.88 7.05 -22.57
C PRO A 70 -11.93 7.97 -23.20
N GLY A 71 -12.46 8.89 -22.41
CA GLY A 71 -13.21 10.04 -22.91
C GLY A 71 -12.29 11.15 -23.44
N THR A 72 -12.88 12.20 -23.99
CA THR A 72 -12.12 13.36 -24.50
C THR A 72 -11.33 14.09 -23.41
N GLU A 73 -11.78 14.04 -22.15
CA GLU A 73 -11.13 14.68 -20.99
C GLU A 73 -9.91 13.89 -20.47
N ASP A 74 -9.84 12.60 -20.81
CA ASP A 74 -8.76 11.71 -20.39
C ASP A 74 -7.51 11.81 -21.26
N LEU A 75 -7.52 12.63 -22.29
CA LEU A 75 -6.43 12.83 -23.22
C LEU A 75 -5.62 14.08 -22.87
N TYR A 76 -4.34 14.05 -23.16
CA TYR A 76 -3.51 15.25 -23.13
C TYR A 76 -3.87 16.21 -24.26
N SER A 77 -3.64 17.50 -24.06
CA SER A 77 -3.90 18.53 -25.09
C SER A 77 -2.79 18.63 -26.13
N ILE A 78 -1.61 18.09 -25.83
CA ILE A 78 -0.45 18.11 -26.74
C ILE A 78 -0.15 16.67 -27.16
N GLY A 79 -0.02 16.47 -28.47
CA GLY A 79 0.35 15.21 -29.06
C GLY A 79 1.30 15.41 -30.26
N SER A 80 1.33 14.43 -31.15
CA SER A 80 2.12 14.49 -32.38
C SER A 80 1.25 14.09 -33.58
N MET A 81 1.43 14.80 -34.70
CA MET A 81 1.01 14.29 -35.98
C MET A 81 1.93 13.17 -36.40
N ALA A 82 1.40 12.14 -37.04
CA ALA A 82 2.17 11.01 -37.52
C ALA A 82 1.69 10.54 -38.88
N ASN A 83 2.61 9.95 -39.65
CA ASN A 83 2.29 9.25 -40.89
C ASN A 83 2.24 7.74 -40.63
N ILE A 84 1.26 7.07 -41.19
CA ILE A 84 1.16 5.62 -41.17
C ILE A 84 2.05 5.05 -42.27
N LEU A 85 3.14 4.38 -41.88
CA LEU A 85 4.08 3.75 -42.79
C LEU A 85 3.57 2.37 -43.24
N GLN A 86 3.08 1.56 -42.30
CA GLN A 86 2.61 0.21 -42.59
C GLN A 86 1.52 -0.17 -41.57
N MET A 87 0.50 -0.89 -42.05
CA MET A 87 -0.57 -1.43 -41.23
C MET A 87 -0.77 -2.92 -41.56
N LEU A 88 -0.81 -3.77 -40.52
CA LEU A 88 -1.00 -5.21 -40.64
C LEU A 88 -2.08 -5.66 -39.64
N LYS A 89 -3.16 -6.28 -40.14
CA LYS A 89 -4.19 -6.91 -39.32
C LYS A 89 -3.71 -8.29 -38.89
N LEU A 90 -3.77 -8.54 -37.58
CA LEU A 90 -3.37 -9.81 -36.96
C LEU A 90 -4.58 -10.75 -36.84
N PRO A 91 -4.37 -12.08 -36.73
CA PRO A 91 -5.49 -13.05 -36.66
C PRO A 91 -6.38 -12.92 -35.43
N ASP A 92 -5.86 -12.30 -34.34
CA ASP A 92 -6.58 -12.03 -33.09
C ASP A 92 -7.47 -10.78 -33.13
N GLY A 93 -7.54 -10.12 -34.29
CA GLY A 93 -8.33 -8.90 -34.50
C GLY A 93 -7.59 -7.61 -34.11
N THR A 94 -6.39 -7.67 -33.55
CA THR A 94 -5.55 -6.50 -33.30
C THR A 94 -4.88 -6.01 -34.59
N VAL A 95 -4.56 -4.71 -34.62
CA VAL A 95 -3.84 -4.09 -35.76
C VAL A 95 -2.47 -3.66 -35.30
N LYS A 96 -1.44 -4.21 -35.93
CA LYS A 96 -0.09 -3.71 -35.79
C LYS A 96 0.13 -2.60 -36.81
N VAL A 97 0.41 -1.39 -36.33
CA VAL A 97 0.67 -0.24 -37.21
C VAL A 97 2.06 0.32 -36.93
N LEU A 98 2.81 0.62 -37.97
CA LEU A 98 4.08 1.33 -37.90
C LEU A 98 3.80 2.79 -38.23
N VAL A 99 4.09 3.67 -37.27
CA VAL A 99 3.87 5.12 -37.40
C VAL A 99 5.17 5.87 -37.28
N GLU A 100 5.28 6.99 -38.02
CA GLU A 100 6.37 7.94 -37.90
C GLU A 100 5.80 9.29 -37.44
N GLY A 101 6.21 9.76 -36.26
CA GLY A 101 5.88 11.10 -35.81
C GLY A 101 6.45 12.17 -36.72
N THR A 102 5.70 13.19 -37.06
CA THR A 102 6.16 14.25 -37.97
C THR A 102 6.36 15.58 -37.27
N GLN A 103 5.34 16.08 -36.62
CA GLN A 103 5.33 17.40 -35.99
C GLN A 103 4.53 17.37 -34.66
N ARG A 104 4.84 18.33 -33.79
CA ARG A 104 4.04 18.54 -32.58
C ARG A 104 2.68 19.12 -32.92
N ALA A 105 1.68 18.71 -32.21
CA ALA A 105 0.30 19.05 -32.46
C ALA A 105 -0.39 19.49 -31.16
N ASN A 106 -0.92 20.69 -31.16
CA ASN A 106 -1.84 21.14 -30.12
C ASN A 106 -3.27 20.78 -30.52
N VAL A 107 -3.93 19.98 -29.72
CA VAL A 107 -5.31 19.54 -29.92
C VAL A 107 -6.23 20.60 -29.35
N ILE A 108 -6.89 21.38 -30.23
CA ILE A 108 -7.82 22.43 -29.85
C ILE A 108 -9.13 21.84 -29.33
N ARG A 109 -9.64 20.82 -30.04
CA ARG A 109 -10.90 20.16 -29.72
C ARG A 109 -10.90 18.71 -30.23
N VAL A 110 -11.43 17.81 -29.41
CA VAL A 110 -11.67 16.41 -29.78
C VAL A 110 -13.17 16.19 -29.98
N TYR A 111 -13.51 15.54 -31.08
CA TYR A 111 -14.88 15.18 -31.43
C TYR A 111 -15.07 13.65 -31.36
N ASP A 112 -16.05 13.18 -30.62
CA ASP A 112 -16.44 11.77 -30.64
C ASP A 112 -17.45 11.52 -31.75
N ALA A 113 -16.97 11.02 -32.89
CA ALA A 113 -17.82 10.69 -34.05
C ALA A 113 -18.59 9.36 -33.86
N LYS A 114 -18.71 8.83 -32.64
CA LYS A 114 -19.27 7.52 -32.24
C LYS A 114 -18.47 6.32 -32.75
N THR A 115 -17.92 6.39 -33.94
CA THR A 115 -17.12 5.31 -34.55
C THR A 115 -15.64 5.45 -34.28
N HIS A 116 -15.12 6.67 -34.14
CA HIS A 116 -13.73 7.02 -33.88
C HIS A 116 -13.65 8.44 -33.30
N PHE A 117 -12.48 8.84 -32.87
CA PHE A 117 -12.21 10.23 -32.48
C PHE A 117 -11.60 11.00 -33.63
N ASP A 118 -12.10 12.23 -33.83
CA ASP A 118 -11.52 13.23 -34.70
C ASP A 118 -11.02 14.41 -33.86
N ALA A 119 -9.92 15.02 -34.28
CA ALA A 119 -9.37 16.17 -33.58
C ALA A 119 -9.13 17.35 -34.54
N GLU A 120 -9.50 18.51 -34.06
CA GLU A 120 -9.05 19.78 -34.63
C GLU A 120 -7.66 20.09 -34.07
N VAL A 121 -6.66 20.07 -34.95
CA VAL A 121 -5.25 20.09 -34.56
C VAL A 121 -4.56 21.33 -35.12
N GLN A 122 -3.78 22.00 -34.29
CA GLN A 122 -2.89 23.08 -34.68
C GLN A 122 -1.43 22.60 -34.60
N ILE A 123 -0.73 22.67 -35.72
CA ILE A 123 0.68 22.31 -35.79
C ILE A 123 1.50 23.39 -35.09
N VAL A 124 2.44 22.96 -34.23
CA VAL A 124 3.35 23.84 -33.50
C VAL A 124 4.75 23.71 -34.07
N ILE A 125 5.28 24.79 -34.60
CA ILE A 125 6.65 24.89 -35.11
C ILE A 125 7.44 25.75 -34.13
N ALA A 126 8.54 25.25 -33.61
CA ALA A 126 9.48 26.03 -32.82
C ALA A 126 10.52 26.66 -33.75
N GLU A 127 10.71 27.94 -33.65
CA GLU A 127 11.68 28.72 -34.45
C GLU A 127 13.00 28.99 -33.71
N ASP A 128 13.10 28.58 -32.44
CA ASP A 128 14.29 28.71 -31.59
C ASP A 128 15.22 27.49 -31.70
N GLY A 129 16.48 27.63 -31.30
CA GLY A 129 17.44 26.52 -31.21
C GLY A 129 18.61 26.62 -32.16
N THR A 130 18.74 27.73 -32.89
CA THR A 130 19.88 28.01 -33.77
C THR A 130 20.91 28.95 -33.16
N ASP A 131 20.72 29.38 -31.93
CA ASP A 131 21.61 30.23 -31.16
C ASP A 131 22.82 29.46 -30.59
N SER A 132 23.88 30.17 -30.27
CA SER A 132 25.13 29.58 -29.77
C SER A 132 24.96 28.85 -28.43
N GLU A 133 23.94 29.21 -27.62
CA GLU A 133 23.66 28.60 -26.36
C GLU A 133 22.98 27.25 -26.54
N SER A 134 21.99 27.15 -27.43
CA SER A 134 21.37 25.89 -27.82
C SER A 134 22.37 24.90 -28.43
N GLU A 135 23.34 25.40 -29.22
CA GLU A 135 24.42 24.56 -29.75
C GLU A 135 25.35 24.05 -28.62
N ALA A 136 25.66 24.88 -27.62
CA ALA A 136 26.44 24.46 -26.46
C ALA A 136 25.66 23.37 -25.63
N MET A 137 24.37 23.56 -25.40
CA MET A 137 23.52 22.58 -24.70
C MET A 137 23.42 21.27 -25.48
N ARG A 138 23.30 21.34 -26.83
CA ARG A 138 23.30 20.17 -27.69
C ARG A 138 24.55 19.32 -27.45
N ARG A 139 25.74 19.93 -27.42
CA ARG A 139 27.00 19.23 -27.17
C ARG A 139 27.05 18.61 -25.76
N VAL A 140 26.60 19.34 -24.76
CA VAL A 140 26.54 18.84 -23.39
C VAL A 140 25.56 17.66 -23.28
N LEU A 141 24.40 17.74 -23.92
CA LEU A 141 23.41 16.67 -23.94
C LEU A 141 23.94 15.39 -24.61
N ILE A 142 24.65 15.50 -25.73
CA ILE A 142 25.31 14.34 -26.37
C ILE A 142 26.34 13.72 -25.46
N ALA A 143 27.16 14.53 -24.78
CA ALA A 143 28.18 14.04 -23.86
C ALA A 143 27.60 13.34 -22.63
N GLN A 144 26.55 13.89 -22.06
CA GLN A 144 25.83 13.24 -20.95
C GLN A 144 25.12 11.97 -21.40
N PHE A 145 24.52 11.96 -22.58
CA PHE A 145 23.88 10.77 -23.13
C PHE A 145 24.89 9.66 -23.43
N ASP A 146 26.09 9.99 -23.91
CA ASP A 146 27.21 9.03 -24.05
C ASP A 146 27.59 8.42 -22.69
N GLN A 147 27.67 9.24 -21.66
CA GLN A 147 27.90 8.77 -20.29
C GLN A 147 26.77 7.83 -19.80
N TYR A 148 25.54 8.18 -20.07
CA TYR A 148 24.37 7.37 -19.75
C TYR A 148 24.41 6.01 -20.46
N VAL A 149 24.67 5.96 -21.77
CA VAL A 149 24.78 4.73 -22.55
C VAL A 149 25.90 3.82 -22.04
N LYS A 150 27.05 4.39 -21.67
CA LYS A 150 28.17 3.64 -21.05
C LYS A 150 27.80 3.01 -19.72
N LEU A 151 26.90 3.62 -18.96
CA LEU A 151 26.40 3.09 -17.68
C LEU A 151 25.24 2.10 -17.89
N ASN A 152 24.40 2.32 -18.89
CA ASN A 152 23.20 1.53 -19.17
C ASN A 152 23.46 0.54 -20.32
N LYS A 153 23.83 -0.70 -20.00
CA LYS A 153 24.11 -1.76 -20.99
C LYS A 153 22.90 -2.23 -21.82
N LYS A 154 21.72 -1.69 -21.59
CA LYS A 154 20.49 -2.05 -22.35
C LYS A 154 20.35 -1.26 -23.65
N ILE A 155 21.05 -0.17 -23.82
CA ILE A 155 21.00 0.68 -25.02
C ILE A 155 22.19 0.32 -25.93
N PRO A 156 21.94 -0.01 -27.20
CA PRO A 156 23.00 -0.29 -28.17
C PRO A 156 23.88 0.93 -28.42
N PRO A 157 25.23 0.79 -28.45
CA PRO A 157 26.13 1.92 -28.67
C PRO A 157 25.98 2.58 -30.05
N GLU A 158 25.39 1.88 -31.02
CA GLU A 158 25.14 2.38 -32.39
C GLU A 158 24.23 3.60 -32.41
N ILE A 159 23.40 3.79 -31.39
CA ILE A 159 22.52 4.96 -31.23
C ILE A 159 23.33 6.25 -31.13
N LEU A 160 24.51 6.22 -30.51
CA LEU A 160 25.38 7.39 -30.40
C LEU A 160 25.86 7.88 -31.79
N THR A 161 26.13 6.95 -32.71
CA THR A 161 26.53 7.28 -34.08
C THR A 161 25.40 7.95 -34.85
N SER A 162 24.16 7.48 -34.64
CA SER A 162 22.97 8.06 -35.24
C SER A 162 22.67 9.45 -34.70
N LEU A 163 22.87 9.68 -33.39
CA LEU A 163 22.67 10.99 -32.78
C LEU A 163 23.72 12.02 -33.18
N ALA A 164 24.97 11.60 -33.39
CA ALA A 164 26.06 12.49 -33.81
C ALA A 164 25.82 13.11 -35.23
N GLY A 165 24.98 12.48 -36.05
CA GLY A 165 24.57 12.97 -37.35
C GLY A 165 23.35 13.91 -37.35
N ILE A 166 22.78 14.24 -36.20
CA ILE A 166 21.60 15.12 -36.10
C ILE A 166 22.07 16.54 -35.76
N ASP A 167 21.95 17.44 -36.73
CA ASP A 167 22.32 18.85 -36.57
C ASP A 167 21.24 19.67 -35.88
N ASP A 168 19.98 19.31 -36.06
CA ASP A 168 18.83 19.98 -35.44
C ASP A 168 18.73 19.66 -33.94
N ALA A 169 18.81 20.67 -33.09
CA ALA A 169 18.82 20.54 -31.62
C ALA A 169 17.47 20.06 -31.10
N GLY A 170 16.36 20.44 -31.73
CA GLY A 170 15.01 19.99 -31.37
C GLY A 170 14.81 18.51 -31.66
N ARG A 171 15.22 18.07 -32.86
CA ARG A 171 15.18 16.66 -33.28
C ARG A 171 16.09 15.79 -32.40
N LEU A 172 17.28 16.30 -32.04
CA LEU A 172 18.17 15.60 -31.13
C LEU A 172 17.53 15.37 -29.75
N ALA A 173 16.94 16.42 -29.16
CA ALA A 173 16.26 16.34 -27.89
C ALA A 173 15.11 15.29 -27.91
N ASP A 174 14.30 15.31 -28.96
CA ASP A 174 13.18 14.38 -29.12
C ASP A 174 13.68 12.94 -29.31
N THR A 175 14.75 12.73 -30.05
CA THR A 175 15.34 11.40 -30.22
C THR A 175 15.91 10.86 -28.91
N ILE A 176 16.60 11.68 -28.13
CA ILE A 176 17.12 11.27 -26.80
C ILE A 176 15.98 10.97 -25.85
N ALA A 177 14.93 11.83 -25.77
CA ALA A 177 13.76 11.61 -24.91
C ALA A 177 13.04 10.29 -25.23
N ALA A 178 12.98 9.91 -26.50
CA ALA A 178 12.41 8.63 -26.93
C ALA A 178 13.16 7.42 -26.35
N HIS A 179 14.49 7.50 -26.24
CA HIS A 179 15.35 6.41 -25.78
C HIS A 179 15.55 6.36 -24.26
N LEU A 180 15.17 7.40 -23.51
CA LEU A 180 15.24 7.39 -22.06
C LEU A 180 14.06 6.59 -21.45
N PRO A 181 14.28 5.83 -20.36
CA PRO A 181 13.24 5.06 -19.65
C PRO A 181 12.42 5.94 -18.70
N LEU A 182 12.03 7.12 -19.18
CA LEU A 182 11.22 8.06 -18.44
C LEU A 182 9.78 7.57 -18.28
N LYS A 183 9.12 7.99 -17.21
CA LYS A 183 7.68 7.77 -17.01
C LYS A 183 6.88 8.51 -18.09
N LEU A 184 5.63 8.07 -18.31
CA LEU A 184 4.75 8.66 -19.31
C LEU A 184 4.58 10.17 -19.10
N GLU A 185 4.36 10.58 -17.85
CA GLU A 185 4.18 11.98 -17.48
C GLU A 185 5.42 12.83 -17.83
N GLN A 186 6.61 12.33 -17.53
CA GLN A 186 7.87 13.02 -17.85
C GLN A 186 8.13 13.11 -19.37
N LYS A 187 7.78 12.06 -20.11
CA LYS A 187 7.86 12.10 -21.60
C LYS A 187 6.88 13.11 -22.17
N GLN A 188 5.69 13.17 -21.60
CA GLN A 188 4.65 14.12 -21.98
C GLN A 188 5.09 15.56 -21.68
N GLU A 189 5.68 15.83 -20.52
CA GLU A 189 6.25 17.14 -20.17
C GLU A 189 7.28 17.58 -21.20
N VAL A 190 8.19 16.70 -21.62
CA VAL A 190 9.18 17.00 -22.70
C VAL A 190 8.48 17.31 -24.03
N LEU A 191 7.39 16.60 -24.37
CA LEU A 191 6.62 16.87 -25.59
C LEU A 191 5.91 18.23 -25.53
N GLU A 192 5.43 18.64 -24.35
CA GLU A 192 4.70 19.90 -24.11
C GLU A 192 5.61 21.13 -24.13
N ILE A 193 6.90 20.96 -23.95
CA ILE A 193 7.86 22.08 -24.04
C ILE A 193 8.14 22.40 -25.51
N PHE A 194 7.56 23.46 -26.02
CA PHE A 194 7.73 23.88 -27.44
C PHE A 194 9.09 24.51 -27.72
N GLY A 195 9.57 25.39 -26.83
CA GLY A 195 10.89 26.04 -26.98
C GLY A 195 12.03 25.03 -26.90
N VAL A 196 12.88 25.00 -27.95
CA VAL A 196 13.96 24.02 -28.04
C VAL A 196 14.95 24.16 -26.90
N ARG A 197 15.32 25.38 -26.55
CA ARG A 197 16.24 25.67 -25.44
C ARG A 197 15.71 25.15 -24.11
N LYS A 198 14.47 25.51 -23.74
CA LYS A 198 13.83 25.03 -22.48
C LYS A 198 13.72 23.50 -22.45
N ARG A 199 13.50 22.88 -23.61
CA ARG A 199 13.44 21.43 -23.76
C ARG A 199 14.79 20.76 -23.51
N LEU A 200 15.88 21.35 -24.07
CA LEU A 200 17.25 20.87 -23.84
C LEU A 200 17.61 20.99 -22.35
N GLU A 201 17.31 22.11 -21.69
CA GLU A 201 17.54 22.31 -20.25
C GLU A 201 16.80 21.28 -19.41
N HIS A 202 15.51 21.08 -19.68
CA HIS A 202 14.68 20.12 -18.95
C HIS A 202 15.21 18.69 -19.15
N LEU A 203 15.57 18.33 -20.37
CA LEU A 203 16.09 17.01 -20.68
C LEU A 203 17.47 16.74 -20.06
N LEU A 204 18.34 17.77 -19.98
CA LEU A 204 19.62 17.69 -19.26
C LEU A 204 19.39 17.35 -17.78
N GLY A 205 18.43 18.01 -17.13
CA GLY A 205 18.09 17.72 -15.73
C GLY A 205 17.55 16.29 -15.52
N LEU A 206 16.69 15.81 -16.41
CA LEU A 206 16.19 14.43 -16.37
C LEU A 206 17.31 13.40 -16.59
N LEU A 207 18.20 13.66 -17.52
CA LEU A 207 19.31 12.78 -17.84
C LEU A 207 20.35 12.71 -16.72
N GLU A 208 20.64 13.83 -16.07
CA GLU A 208 21.51 13.88 -14.89
C GLU A 208 20.95 13.03 -13.74
N GLY A 209 19.63 13.14 -13.47
CA GLY A 209 18.95 12.31 -12.47
C GLY A 209 19.07 10.82 -12.79
N GLU A 210 18.90 10.40 -14.03
CA GLU A 210 19.04 9.00 -14.46
C GLU A 210 20.49 8.51 -14.35
N ILE A 211 21.48 9.35 -14.69
CA ILE A 211 22.90 9.02 -14.52
C ILE A 211 23.25 8.81 -13.05
N ASP A 212 22.74 9.65 -12.16
CA ASP A 212 22.97 9.53 -10.73
C ASP A 212 22.42 8.22 -10.17
N ILE A 213 21.19 7.86 -10.57
CA ILE A 213 20.56 6.58 -10.19
C ILE A 213 21.44 5.40 -10.63
N LEU A 214 21.89 5.39 -11.89
CA LEU A 214 22.76 4.33 -12.42
C LEU A 214 24.12 4.26 -11.73
N GLN A 215 24.70 5.41 -11.34
CA GLN A 215 25.93 5.44 -10.58
C GLN A 215 25.77 4.88 -9.17
N VAL A 216 24.66 5.17 -8.51
CA VAL A 216 24.31 4.59 -7.19
C VAL A 216 24.12 3.08 -7.33
N GLU A 217 23.38 2.62 -8.34
CA GLU A 217 23.23 1.18 -8.62
C GLU A 217 24.58 0.49 -8.85
N LYS A 218 25.45 1.07 -9.66
CA LYS A 218 26.79 0.55 -9.92
C LYS A 218 27.64 0.48 -8.65
N ARG A 219 27.52 1.50 -7.78
CA ARG A 219 28.20 1.54 -6.46
C ARG A 219 27.68 0.46 -5.54
N ILE A 220 26.36 0.25 -5.49
CA ILE A 220 25.72 -0.82 -4.71
C ILE A 220 26.17 -2.18 -5.23
N ARG A 221 26.06 -2.43 -6.54
CA ARG A 221 26.53 -3.69 -7.17
C ARG A 221 28.01 -3.93 -6.94
N GLY A 222 28.85 -2.88 -7.02
CA GLY A 222 30.28 -2.96 -6.73
C GLY A 222 30.58 -3.23 -5.25
N ARG A 223 29.74 -2.77 -4.33
CA ARG A 223 29.84 -3.08 -2.88
C ARG A 223 29.47 -4.53 -2.61
N VAL A 224 28.34 -4.97 -3.16
CA VAL A 224 27.87 -6.36 -3.05
C VAL A 224 28.90 -7.32 -3.66
N ARG A 225 29.41 -7.00 -4.86
CA ARG A 225 30.46 -7.80 -5.52
C ARG A 225 31.75 -7.87 -4.69
N ARG A 226 32.24 -6.77 -4.13
CA ARG A 226 33.42 -6.76 -3.24
C ARG A 226 33.18 -7.54 -1.97
N GLN A 227 31.97 -7.52 -1.42
CA GLN A 227 31.61 -8.33 -0.26
C GLN A 227 31.57 -9.83 -0.60
N MET A 228 31.04 -10.17 -1.78
CA MET A 228 31.11 -11.56 -2.28
C MET A 228 32.55 -11.99 -2.59
N GLU A 229 33.35 -11.15 -3.26
CA GLU A 229 34.76 -11.39 -3.54
C GLU A 229 35.58 -11.53 -2.25
N LYS A 230 35.27 -10.74 -1.21
CA LYS A 230 35.92 -10.86 0.11
C LYS A 230 35.54 -12.18 0.78
N SER A 231 34.28 -12.55 0.78
CA SER A 231 33.82 -13.85 1.29
C SER A 231 34.37 -15.03 0.49
N GLN A 232 34.44 -14.90 -0.85
CA GLN A 232 35.10 -15.89 -1.69
C GLN A 232 36.60 -15.96 -1.44
N ARG A 233 37.25 -14.83 -1.24
CA ARG A 233 38.71 -14.79 -0.95
C ARG A 233 39.01 -15.32 0.44
N GLU A 234 38.21 -15.04 1.45
CA GLU A 234 38.31 -15.65 2.77
C GLU A 234 38.06 -17.15 2.71
N TYR A 235 37.09 -17.61 1.93
CA TYR A 235 36.86 -19.03 1.64
C TYR A 235 38.03 -19.64 0.89
N TYR A 236 38.56 -18.97 -0.15
CA TYR A 236 39.72 -19.44 -0.95
C TYR A 236 41.01 -19.48 -0.13
N LEU A 237 41.23 -18.48 0.74
CA LEU A 237 42.37 -18.48 1.66
C LEU A 237 42.24 -19.57 2.72
N ASN A 238 41.07 -19.84 3.24
CA ASN A 238 40.81 -20.95 4.15
C ASN A 238 40.99 -22.30 3.47
N GLU A 239 40.57 -22.42 2.20
CA GLU A 239 40.82 -23.62 1.40
C GLU A 239 42.29 -23.76 1.01
N GLN A 240 43.02 -22.67 0.70
CA GLN A 240 44.49 -22.72 0.52
C GLN A 240 45.20 -23.10 1.80
N VAL A 241 44.82 -22.57 2.95
CA VAL A 241 45.38 -22.96 4.26
C VAL A 241 45.11 -24.43 4.54
N LYS A 242 43.90 -24.96 4.20
CA LYS A 242 43.62 -26.38 4.27
C LYS A 242 44.43 -27.21 3.26
N ALA A 243 44.61 -26.71 2.04
CA ALA A 243 45.44 -27.38 1.01
C ALA A 243 46.93 -27.40 1.40
N ILE A 244 47.43 -26.30 1.93
CA ILE A 244 48.81 -26.20 2.45
C ILE A 244 49.02 -27.10 3.69
N GLN A 245 48.01 -27.17 4.56
CA GLN A 245 48.00 -28.12 5.69
C GLN A 245 47.96 -29.56 5.22
N LYS A 246 47.31 -29.82 4.06
CA LYS A 246 47.22 -31.11 3.42
C LYS A 246 48.54 -31.53 2.71
N GLU A 247 49.28 -30.56 2.15
CA GLU A 247 50.62 -30.82 1.58
C GLU A 247 51.71 -31.01 2.64
N LEU A 248 51.48 -30.51 3.85
CA LEU A 248 52.42 -30.58 4.99
C LEU A 248 52.22 -31.81 5.87
N GLY A 249 51.21 -32.64 5.67
CA GLY A 249 50.97 -33.83 6.48
C GLY A 249 49.98 -34.82 5.87
N ASP A 250 50.44 -35.94 5.50
CA ASP A 250 49.83 -37.25 5.32
C ASP A 250 48.50 -37.42 4.58
N GLY A 251 48.59 -38.24 3.56
CA GLY A 251 47.58 -39.00 2.81
C GLY A 251 46.17 -39.21 3.36
N GLU A 252 45.24 -38.24 3.09
CA GLU A 252 43.84 -38.39 3.47
C GLU A 252 42.84 -38.12 2.32
N GLU A 253 43.17 -38.32 1.05
CA GLU A 253 42.19 -38.21 -0.02
C GLU A 253 41.06 -39.30 0.02
N GLY A 254 41.34 -40.45 0.67
CA GLY A 254 40.35 -41.48 0.94
C GLY A 254 39.35 -41.15 2.06
N THR A 255 39.77 -40.38 3.04
CA THR A 255 39.00 -40.12 4.29
C THR A 255 37.82 -39.15 4.08
N ASP A 256 37.93 -38.10 3.23
CA ASP A 256 36.87 -37.11 3.04
C ASP A 256 35.62 -37.71 2.33
N PHE A 257 35.81 -38.51 1.31
CA PHE A 257 34.71 -39.22 0.65
C PHE A 257 34.08 -40.29 1.51
N ASP A 258 34.86 -41.01 2.31
CA ASP A 258 34.36 -42.03 3.25
C ASP A 258 33.63 -41.34 4.43
N GLU A 259 34.06 -40.19 4.85
CA GLU A 259 33.33 -39.37 5.82
C GLU A 259 31.98 -38.89 5.26
N LEU A 260 31.92 -38.39 4.02
CA LEU A 260 30.69 -38.02 3.37
C LEU A 260 29.73 -39.19 3.22
N GLU A 261 30.25 -40.37 2.86
CA GLU A 261 29.43 -41.59 2.79
C GLU A 261 28.87 -41.99 4.16
N LYS A 262 29.70 -41.93 5.21
CA LYS A 262 29.25 -42.16 6.59
C LYS A 262 28.17 -41.13 7.01
N LYS A 263 28.35 -39.83 6.68
CA LYS A 263 27.38 -38.77 6.96
C LYS A 263 26.06 -39.01 6.21
N ILE A 264 26.09 -39.41 4.93
CA ILE A 264 24.89 -39.75 4.15
C ILE A 264 24.12 -40.92 4.81
N LYS A 265 24.82 -41.95 5.25
CA LYS A 265 24.22 -43.09 5.95
C LYS A 265 23.62 -42.68 7.31
N ALA A 266 24.28 -41.78 8.04
CA ALA A 266 23.87 -41.30 9.36
C ALA A 266 22.75 -40.26 9.32
N ALA A 267 22.51 -39.58 8.18
CA ALA A 267 21.51 -38.52 8.03
C ALA A 267 20.06 -39.04 8.01
N HIS A 268 19.84 -40.36 7.94
CA HIS A 268 18.52 -41.00 7.92
C HIS A 268 17.56 -40.41 6.86
N MET A 269 18.10 -40.11 5.67
CA MET A 269 17.33 -39.62 4.52
C MET A 269 16.32 -40.68 4.04
N PRO A 270 15.18 -40.29 3.46
CA PRO A 270 14.31 -41.15 2.68
C PRO A 270 15.09 -41.86 1.56
N LYS A 271 14.56 -43.00 1.08
CA LYS A 271 15.23 -43.82 0.07
C LYS A 271 15.61 -43.04 -1.19
N GLU A 272 14.72 -42.21 -1.66
CA GLU A 272 14.93 -41.39 -2.85
C GLU A 272 16.06 -40.34 -2.65
N ALA A 273 16.01 -39.53 -1.60
CA ALA A 273 17.05 -38.56 -1.27
C ALA A 273 18.40 -39.20 -1.05
N ARG A 274 18.42 -40.35 -0.38
CA ARG A 274 19.66 -41.15 -0.17
C ARG A 274 20.24 -41.63 -1.48
N THR A 275 19.42 -42.23 -2.37
CA THR A 275 19.87 -42.74 -3.69
C THR A 275 20.44 -41.59 -4.52
N LYS A 276 19.78 -40.40 -4.48
CA LYS A 276 20.26 -39.20 -5.17
C LYS A 276 21.61 -38.76 -4.60
N ALA A 277 21.73 -38.63 -3.26
CA ALA A 277 22.98 -38.24 -2.60
C ALA A 277 24.12 -39.20 -2.90
N GLU A 278 23.88 -40.53 -2.88
CA GLU A 278 24.87 -41.55 -3.21
C GLU A 278 25.29 -41.48 -4.70
N SER A 279 24.35 -41.22 -5.61
CA SER A 279 24.63 -41.01 -7.04
C SER A 279 25.51 -39.81 -7.28
N GLU A 280 25.18 -38.67 -6.62
CA GLU A 280 25.98 -37.42 -6.73
C GLU A 280 27.37 -37.61 -6.08
N LEU A 281 27.49 -38.35 -4.98
CA LEU A 281 28.79 -38.68 -4.37
C LEU A 281 29.65 -39.54 -5.32
N LYS A 282 29.05 -40.53 -6.05
CA LYS A 282 29.76 -41.28 -7.08
C LYS A 282 30.27 -40.39 -8.20
N LYS A 283 29.46 -39.42 -8.65
CA LYS A 283 29.90 -38.44 -9.66
C LYS A 283 31.06 -37.60 -9.12
N LEU A 284 30.95 -37.10 -7.88
CA LEU A 284 31.97 -36.29 -7.24
C LEU A 284 33.31 -37.00 -7.14
N ARG A 285 33.32 -38.30 -6.86
CA ARG A 285 34.55 -39.14 -6.87
C ARG A 285 35.24 -39.22 -8.22
N LEU A 286 34.50 -39.05 -9.33
CA LEU A 286 35.02 -39.10 -10.69
C LEU A 286 35.45 -37.73 -11.24
N MET A 287 35.07 -36.66 -10.53
CA MET A 287 35.39 -35.28 -10.96
C MET A 287 36.73 -34.82 -10.39
N SER A 288 37.39 -33.94 -11.14
CA SER A 288 38.58 -33.25 -10.62
C SER A 288 38.18 -32.36 -9.43
N PRO A 289 38.87 -32.45 -8.26
CA PRO A 289 38.57 -31.64 -7.10
C PRO A 289 38.58 -30.11 -7.35
N MET A 290 39.33 -29.69 -8.33
CA MET A 290 39.47 -28.24 -8.71
C MET A 290 38.40 -27.77 -9.72
N SER A 291 37.49 -28.62 -10.14
CA SER A 291 36.48 -28.26 -11.13
C SER A 291 35.33 -27.47 -10.44
N ALA A 292 34.78 -26.47 -11.15
CA ALA A 292 33.62 -25.74 -10.68
C ALA A 292 32.38 -26.65 -10.48
N GLU A 293 32.26 -27.67 -11.27
CA GLU A 293 31.19 -28.67 -11.16
C GLU A 293 31.32 -29.52 -9.87
N ALA A 294 32.53 -29.89 -9.46
CA ALA A 294 32.76 -30.62 -8.20
C ALA A 294 32.29 -29.77 -7.02
N THR A 295 32.55 -28.47 -7.01
CA THR A 295 32.08 -27.55 -5.98
C THR A 295 30.53 -27.49 -5.94
N VAL A 296 29.85 -27.43 -7.09
CA VAL A 296 28.38 -27.44 -7.17
C VAL A 296 27.81 -28.75 -6.63
N VAL A 297 28.39 -29.89 -7.00
CA VAL A 297 27.93 -31.20 -6.53
C VAL A 297 28.18 -31.33 -5.01
N ARG A 298 29.34 -30.90 -4.52
CA ARG A 298 29.64 -30.92 -3.08
C ARG A 298 28.65 -30.07 -2.29
N ASN A 299 28.41 -28.83 -2.72
CA ASN A 299 27.43 -27.94 -2.07
C ASN A 299 26.01 -28.56 -2.06
N TYR A 300 25.63 -29.26 -3.11
CA TYR A 300 24.37 -30.00 -3.16
C TYR A 300 24.30 -31.11 -2.10
N ILE A 301 25.35 -31.91 -1.98
CA ILE A 301 25.43 -33.00 -0.97
C ILE A 301 25.39 -32.35 0.43
N ASP A 302 26.11 -31.24 0.66
CA ASP A 302 26.11 -30.55 1.93
C ASP A 302 24.74 -30.00 2.30
N VAL A 303 23.98 -29.48 1.33
CA VAL A 303 22.57 -29.06 1.52
C VAL A 303 21.70 -30.24 1.92
N LEU A 304 21.81 -31.37 1.23
CA LEU A 304 21.05 -32.60 1.58
C LEU A 304 21.37 -33.10 2.99
N LEU A 305 22.66 -33.08 3.37
CA LEU A 305 23.11 -33.46 4.71
C LEU A 305 22.65 -32.48 5.80
N GLY A 306 22.52 -31.20 5.44
CA GLY A 306 22.09 -30.14 6.36
C GLY A 306 20.59 -30.14 6.67
N LEU A 307 19.78 -30.82 5.88
CA LEU A 307 18.34 -30.93 6.11
C LEU A 307 18.00 -31.90 7.24
N PRO A 308 17.09 -31.52 8.15
CA PRO A 308 16.70 -32.39 9.26
C PRO A 308 15.66 -33.44 8.84
N TRP A 309 16.09 -34.54 8.28
CA TRP A 309 15.21 -35.60 7.79
C TRP A 309 14.44 -36.34 8.88
N LYS A 310 15.06 -36.59 10.03
CA LYS A 310 14.45 -37.38 11.13
C LYS A 310 14.47 -36.65 12.49
N LYS A 311 15.36 -35.71 12.69
CA LYS A 311 15.56 -35.05 13.98
C LYS A 311 14.37 -34.19 14.36
N LYS A 312 13.73 -34.47 15.52
CA LYS A 312 12.55 -33.77 16.03
C LYS A 312 12.78 -33.27 17.45
N THR A 313 12.07 -32.18 17.80
CA THR A 313 11.89 -31.81 19.21
C THR A 313 10.72 -32.53 19.82
N LYS A 314 10.83 -32.86 21.12
CA LYS A 314 9.69 -33.43 21.87
C LYS A 314 8.65 -32.35 22.07
N ILE A 315 7.48 -32.50 21.46
CA ILE A 315 6.37 -31.56 21.56
C ILE A 315 5.74 -31.65 22.96
N SER A 316 5.43 -30.51 23.55
CA SER A 316 4.66 -30.43 24.80
C SER A 316 3.18 -30.43 24.45
N ALA A 317 2.43 -31.35 25.02
CA ALA A 317 0.97 -31.46 24.86
C ALA A 317 0.21 -30.87 26.07
N ASP A 318 0.88 -30.13 26.94
CA ASP A 318 0.27 -29.54 28.14
C ASP A 318 -0.39 -28.18 27.82
N LEU A 319 -1.72 -28.19 27.69
CA LEU A 319 -2.53 -26.98 27.41
C LEU A 319 -2.47 -25.97 28.54
N LYS A 320 -2.41 -26.43 29.82
CA LYS A 320 -2.29 -25.53 30.97
C LYS A 320 -0.98 -24.77 30.93
N LYS A 321 0.10 -25.45 30.55
CA LYS A 321 1.39 -24.82 30.35
C LYS A 321 1.35 -23.81 29.18
N ALA A 322 0.64 -24.16 28.10
CA ALA A 322 0.48 -23.25 26.96
C ALA A 322 -0.27 -21.97 27.37
N GLU A 323 -1.34 -22.09 28.11
CA GLU A 323 -2.09 -20.97 28.65
C GLU A 323 -1.21 -20.09 29.57
N THR A 324 -0.47 -20.70 30.51
CA THR A 324 0.47 -20.00 31.39
C THR A 324 1.52 -19.22 30.60
N VAL A 325 2.12 -19.83 29.60
CA VAL A 325 3.14 -19.17 28.75
C VAL A 325 2.56 -17.99 27.98
N LEU A 326 1.33 -18.12 27.45
CA LEU A 326 0.67 -17.02 26.74
C LEU A 326 0.30 -15.88 27.67
N GLU A 327 -0.12 -16.20 28.93
CA GLU A 327 -0.42 -15.19 29.94
C GLU A 327 0.84 -14.46 30.44
N GLU A 328 1.95 -15.16 30.61
CA GLU A 328 3.22 -14.56 31.00
C GLU A 328 3.80 -13.62 29.96
N ASP A 329 3.67 -13.97 28.66
CA ASP A 329 4.29 -13.24 27.56
C ASP A 329 3.45 -12.08 27.06
N HIS A 330 2.10 -12.16 27.21
CA HIS A 330 1.17 -11.20 26.59
C HIS A 330 0.12 -10.74 27.59
N TYR A 331 0.05 -9.43 27.78
CA TYR A 331 -1.01 -8.80 28.57
C TYR A 331 -2.26 -8.58 27.73
N GLY A 332 -3.43 -8.92 28.25
CA GLY A 332 -4.69 -8.85 27.52
C GLY A 332 -4.77 -9.88 26.40
N LEU A 333 -5.49 -9.57 25.34
CA LEU A 333 -5.70 -10.45 24.19
C LEU A 333 -6.40 -11.77 24.53
N ASP A 334 -7.29 -11.76 25.54
CA ASP A 334 -7.88 -12.98 26.11
C ASP A 334 -8.56 -13.84 25.06
N LYS A 335 -9.38 -13.25 24.17
CA LYS A 335 -10.02 -13.96 23.06
C LYS A 335 -9.01 -14.59 22.08
N VAL A 336 -7.88 -13.88 21.81
CA VAL A 336 -6.83 -14.38 20.92
C VAL A 336 -6.12 -15.58 21.55
N LYS A 337 -5.80 -15.50 22.84
CA LYS A 337 -5.19 -16.59 23.62
C LYS A 337 -6.10 -17.80 23.69
N GLU A 338 -7.38 -17.60 23.98
CA GLU A 338 -8.41 -18.65 24.01
C GLU A 338 -8.46 -19.40 22.67
N ARG A 339 -8.57 -18.66 21.54
CA ARG A 339 -8.58 -19.28 20.22
C ARG A 339 -7.28 -20.01 19.88
N ILE A 340 -6.13 -19.51 20.32
CA ILE A 340 -4.86 -20.22 20.17
C ILE A 340 -4.85 -21.53 20.97
N VAL A 341 -5.35 -21.50 22.21
CA VAL A 341 -5.43 -22.71 23.05
C VAL A 341 -6.42 -23.72 22.49
N GLU A 342 -7.58 -23.29 21.99
CA GLU A 342 -8.54 -24.13 21.26
C GLU A 342 -7.90 -24.81 20.06
N TYR A 343 -7.19 -24.04 19.23
CA TYR A 343 -6.47 -24.56 18.08
C TYR A 343 -5.43 -25.62 18.48
N LEU A 344 -4.65 -25.36 19.52
CA LEU A 344 -3.68 -26.32 20.05
C LEU A 344 -4.35 -27.57 20.61
N ALA A 345 -5.52 -27.44 21.22
CA ALA A 345 -6.29 -28.56 21.74
C ALA A 345 -6.80 -29.49 20.61
N VAL A 346 -7.25 -28.89 19.49
CA VAL A 346 -7.67 -29.65 18.31
C VAL A 346 -6.47 -30.39 17.71
N GLN A 347 -5.33 -29.71 17.55
CA GLN A 347 -4.11 -30.33 17.02
C GLN A 347 -3.61 -31.52 17.82
N GLN A 348 -3.79 -31.51 19.16
CA GLN A 348 -3.37 -32.63 20.00
C GLN A 348 -4.18 -33.92 19.78
N ARG A 349 -5.43 -33.77 19.31
CA ARG A 349 -6.32 -34.90 19.05
C ARG A 349 -6.21 -35.51 17.67
N MET A 350 -5.54 -34.80 16.76
CA MET A 350 -5.38 -35.21 15.36
C MET A 350 -4.01 -35.86 15.16
N ASP A 351 -3.96 -37.07 14.63
CA ASP A 351 -2.72 -37.79 14.34
C ASP A 351 -1.88 -37.13 13.21
N LYS A 352 -2.50 -36.38 12.34
CA LYS A 352 -1.83 -35.60 11.30
C LYS A 352 -2.33 -34.16 11.34
N MET A 353 -1.44 -33.19 11.11
CA MET A 353 -1.80 -31.78 11.05
C MET A 353 -2.62 -31.47 9.79
N LYS A 354 -3.92 -31.77 9.82
CA LYS A 354 -4.88 -31.39 8.77
C LYS A 354 -5.70 -30.13 9.14
N ALA A 355 -5.38 -29.50 10.26
CA ALA A 355 -6.06 -28.28 10.67
C ALA A 355 -5.69 -27.09 9.77
N PRO A 356 -6.59 -26.14 9.57
CA PRO A 356 -6.29 -24.87 8.90
C PRO A 356 -5.08 -24.18 9.54
N ILE A 357 -4.38 -23.36 8.78
CA ILE A 357 -3.20 -22.65 9.27
C ILE A 357 -3.64 -21.44 10.06
N LEU A 358 -3.08 -21.28 11.25
CA LEU A 358 -3.37 -20.11 12.09
C LEU A 358 -2.83 -18.83 11.43
N CYS A 359 -3.71 -17.86 11.14
CA CYS A 359 -3.36 -16.56 10.62
C CYS A 359 -3.73 -15.45 11.59
N LEU A 360 -2.72 -14.75 12.11
CA LEU A 360 -2.89 -13.61 13.02
C LEU A 360 -2.99 -12.32 12.20
N VAL A 361 -4.18 -11.72 12.13
CA VAL A 361 -4.45 -10.51 11.35
C VAL A 361 -4.69 -9.33 12.28
N GLY A 362 -4.05 -8.20 12.01
CA GLY A 362 -4.25 -6.97 12.78
C GLY A 362 -3.20 -5.91 12.53
N PRO A 363 -3.34 -4.72 13.09
CA PRO A 363 -2.45 -3.60 12.83
C PRO A 363 -1.00 -3.88 13.24
N PRO A 364 -0.05 -3.10 12.72
CA PRO A 364 1.36 -3.29 13.05
C PRO A 364 1.64 -2.99 14.53
N GLY A 365 2.51 -3.79 15.14
CA GLY A 365 2.97 -3.57 16.52
C GLY A 365 2.08 -4.12 17.63
N VAL A 366 1.02 -4.88 17.31
CA VAL A 366 0.14 -5.53 18.30
C VAL A 366 0.66 -6.89 18.80
N GLY A 367 1.87 -7.28 18.43
CA GLY A 367 2.50 -8.48 19.01
C GLY A 367 2.30 -9.78 18.22
N LYS A 368 1.81 -9.74 16.97
CA LYS A 368 1.58 -10.94 16.14
C LYS A 368 2.81 -11.88 16.06
N THR A 369 3.97 -11.32 15.75
CA THR A 369 5.22 -12.10 15.66
C THR A 369 5.64 -12.67 17.01
N SER A 370 5.43 -11.94 18.12
CA SER A 370 5.73 -12.43 19.47
C SER A 370 4.75 -13.51 19.93
N LEU A 371 3.48 -13.43 19.53
CA LEU A 371 2.51 -14.52 19.74
C LEU A 371 2.98 -15.83 19.09
N GLY A 372 3.47 -15.75 17.84
CA GLY A 372 4.07 -16.91 17.17
C GLY A 372 5.27 -17.50 17.96
N GLN A 373 6.13 -16.65 18.54
CA GLN A 373 7.24 -17.11 19.40
C GLN A 373 6.73 -17.79 20.69
N SER A 374 5.69 -17.23 21.29
CA SER A 374 5.10 -17.79 22.51
C SER A 374 4.40 -19.11 22.24
N ILE A 375 3.72 -19.28 21.09
CA ILE A 375 3.17 -20.56 20.67
C ILE A 375 4.29 -21.61 20.50
N ALA A 376 5.43 -21.23 19.88
CA ALA A 376 6.56 -22.13 19.74
C ALA A 376 7.13 -22.56 21.12
N ARG A 377 7.25 -21.61 22.07
CA ARG A 377 7.70 -21.87 23.42
C ARG A 377 6.70 -22.76 24.19
N ALA A 378 5.42 -22.49 24.08
CA ALA A 378 4.34 -23.25 24.69
C ALA A 378 4.32 -24.71 24.21
N THR A 379 4.51 -24.95 22.91
CA THR A 379 4.53 -26.28 22.31
C THR A 379 5.91 -26.95 22.34
N ASN A 380 6.92 -26.28 22.89
CA ASN A 380 8.31 -26.73 22.90
C ASN A 380 8.87 -27.03 21.48
N ARG A 381 8.39 -26.28 20.46
CA ARG A 381 8.90 -26.31 19.12
C ARG A 381 10.03 -25.28 18.95
N LYS A 382 10.99 -25.57 18.10
CA LYS A 382 11.95 -24.54 17.70
C LYS A 382 11.26 -23.53 16.78
N PHE A 383 11.60 -22.26 16.92
CA PHE A 383 11.01 -21.17 16.18
C PHE A 383 11.86 -20.76 14.98
N VAL A 384 11.23 -20.60 13.84
CA VAL A 384 11.85 -20.01 12.65
C VAL A 384 10.89 -19.02 12.02
N ARG A 385 11.42 -17.94 11.46
CA ARG A 385 10.63 -16.87 10.83
C ARG A 385 11.11 -16.62 9.42
N MET A 386 10.17 -16.50 8.50
CA MET A 386 10.39 -16.02 7.13
C MET A 386 9.47 -14.80 6.88
N SER A 387 10.04 -13.69 6.43
CA SER A 387 9.22 -12.56 5.96
C SER A 387 8.88 -12.78 4.50
N LEU A 388 7.60 -12.66 4.18
CA LEU A 388 7.05 -12.72 2.83
C LEU A 388 6.83 -11.32 2.23
N GLY A 389 6.99 -10.28 3.05
CA GLY A 389 6.90 -8.90 2.58
C GLY A 389 7.96 -8.57 1.54
N GLY A 390 7.51 -8.25 0.32
CA GLY A 390 8.39 -7.95 -0.81
C GLY A 390 8.87 -9.14 -1.62
N VAL A 391 8.46 -10.36 -1.30
CA VAL A 391 8.68 -11.55 -2.13
C VAL A 391 7.80 -11.44 -3.37
N ARG A 392 8.42 -11.60 -4.55
CA ARG A 392 7.74 -11.52 -5.86
C ARG A 392 8.08 -12.68 -6.78
N ASP A 393 9.12 -13.44 -6.47
CA ASP A 393 9.63 -14.56 -7.27
C ASP A 393 9.37 -15.88 -6.54
N GLU A 394 8.73 -16.80 -7.21
CA GLU A 394 8.46 -18.17 -6.73
C GLU A 394 9.74 -18.89 -6.29
N SER A 395 10.86 -18.60 -6.94
CA SER A 395 12.16 -19.20 -6.62
C SER A 395 12.68 -18.84 -5.22
N GLU A 396 12.19 -17.80 -4.60
CA GLU A 396 12.50 -17.52 -3.18
C GLU A 396 11.89 -18.58 -2.25
N ILE A 397 10.77 -19.21 -2.63
CA ILE A 397 10.10 -20.25 -1.86
C ILE A 397 10.63 -21.62 -2.25
N ARG A 398 10.65 -21.93 -3.57
CA ARG A 398 10.99 -23.23 -4.15
C ARG A 398 12.45 -23.38 -4.58
N GLY A 399 13.27 -22.34 -4.51
CA GLY A 399 14.66 -22.39 -4.96
C GLY A 399 14.83 -22.29 -6.47
N HIS A 400 16.07 -22.14 -6.89
CA HIS A 400 16.47 -22.10 -8.30
C HIS A 400 16.94 -23.46 -8.78
N ARG A 401 16.68 -23.79 -10.05
CA ARG A 401 17.23 -25.02 -10.64
C ARG A 401 18.76 -25.04 -10.56
N ARG A 402 19.33 -26.17 -10.20
CA ARG A 402 20.77 -26.41 -9.95
C ARG A 402 21.69 -26.10 -11.13
N THR A 403 21.14 -25.98 -12.35
CA THR A 403 21.92 -25.70 -13.58
C THR A 403 22.62 -24.34 -13.59
N TYR A 404 22.22 -23.43 -12.71
CA TYR A 404 22.79 -22.08 -12.66
C TYR A 404 23.87 -21.97 -11.59
N ILE A 405 25.04 -21.39 -11.91
CA ILE A 405 26.09 -21.09 -10.93
C ILE A 405 25.54 -20.08 -9.90
N GLY A 406 25.63 -20.44 -8.63
CA GLY A 406 25.08 -19.63 -7.54
C GLY A 406 23.63 -19.95 -7.18
N SER A 407 23.03 -21.00 -7.77
CA SER A 407 21.72 -21.51 -7.35
C SER A 407 21.73 -21.94 -5.89
N MET A 408 20.60 -21.71 -5.22
CA MET A 408 20.40 -22.06 -3.81
C MET A 408 19.01 -22.66 -3.62
N PRO A 409 18.82 -23.51 -2.59
CA PRO A 409 17.49 -23.97 -2.21
C PRO A 409 16.59 -22.77 -1.82
N GLY A 410 15.28 -22.96 -1.89
CA GLY A 410 14.30 -21.99 -1.42
C GLY A 410 14.44 -21.69 0.08
N LYS A 411 13.95 -20.54 0.48
CA LYS A 411 14.02 -20.07 1.88
C LYS A 411 13.36 -21.03 2.86
N ILE A 412 12.37 -21.81 2.39
CA ILE A 412 11.73 -22.85 3.22
C ILE A 412 12.77 -23.87 3.68
N LEU A 413 13.46 -24.52 2.76
CA LEU A 413 14.45 -25.54 3.10
C LEU A 413 15.72 -24.96 3.72
N GLN A 414 16.17 -23.76 3.32
CA GLN A 414 17.28 -23.08 3.99
C GLN A 414 17.00 -22.85 5.48
N ASN A 415 15.79 -22.44 5.82
CA ASN A 415 15.40 -22.19 7.19
C ASN A 415 15.19 -23.51 7.97
N MET A 416 14.70 -24.57 7.31
CA MET A 416 14.63 -25.91 7.91
C MET A 416 16.02 -26.43 8.26
N SER A 417 17.01 -26.23 7.38
CA SER A 417 18.42 -26.57 7.66
C SER A 417 18.97 -25.78 8.85
N LYS A 418 18.73 -24.46 8.90
CA LYS A 418 19.19 -23.60 10.01
C LYS A 418 18.60 -24.01 11.36
N VAL A 419 17.32 -24.35 11.40
CA VAL A 419 16.64 -24.74 12.66
C VAL A 419 17.04 -26.13 13.11
N GLY A 420 17.42 -27.01 12.19
CA GLY A 420 17.96 -28.34 12.41
C GLY A 420 17.00 -29.34 13.05
N VAL A 421 15.69 -29.14 12.90
CA VAL A 421 14.62 -30.05 13.34
C VAL A 421 13.50 -30.10 12.30
N LYS A 422 12.84 -31.26 12.18
CA LYS A 422 11.79 -31.51 11.19
C LYS A 422 10.45 -30.86 11.57
N ASN A 423 10.21 -30.63 12.87
CA ASN A 423 8.93 -30.18 13.41
C ASN A 423 8.98 -28.81 14.08
N PRO A 424 9.56 -27.76 13.46
CA PRO A 424 9.57 -26.42 14.05
C PRO A 424 8.20 -25.78 13.99
N LEU A 425 8.04 -24.64 14.67
CA LEU A 425 7.02 -23.66 14.32
C LEU A 425 7.63 -22.70 13.29
N TYR A 426 7.00 -22.62 12.13
CA TYR A 426 7.42 -21.80 11.01
C TYR A 426 6.50 -20.61 10.87
N LEU A 427 6.98 -19.42 11.19
CA LEU A 427 6.22 -18.18 11.09
C LEU A 427 6.42 -17.53 9.72
N LEU A 428 5.34 -17.41 8.98
CA LEU A 428 5.24 -16.68 7.72
C LEU A 428 4.75 -15.28 8.00
N ASP A 429 5.65 -14.30 7.99
CA ASP A 429 5.35 -12.94 8.41
C ASP A 429 5.03 -12.04 7.21
N GLU A 430 4.01 -11.19 7.33
CA GLU A 430 3.55 -10.24 6.31
C GLU A 430 3.09 -10.90 5.00
N VAL A 431 2.19 -11.90 5.10
CA VAL A 431 1.63 -12.63 3.94
C VAL A 431 0.84 -11.71 3.00
N ASP A 432 0.19 -10.67 3.56
CA ASP A 432 -0.56 -9.65 2.83
C ASP A 432 0.29 -8.72 1.95
N LYS A 433 1.61 -8.80 2.08
CA LYS A 433 2.56 -7.98 1.32
C LYS A 433 3.30 -8.74 0.23
N MET A 434 2.89 -9.95 -0.09
CA MET A 434 3.38 -10.66 -1.26
C MET A 434 2.86 -9.96 -2.53
N GLY A 435 3.70 -9.88 -3.54
CA GLY A 435 3.33 -9.33 -4.84
C GLY A 435 3.46 -10.37 -5.94
N MET A 436 2.63 -10.28 -6.97
CA MET A 436 2.83 -11.02 -8.22
C MET A 436 3.73 -10.21 -9.15
N ASP A 437 4.61 -10.88 -9.91
CA ASP A 437 5.43 -10.29 -10.97
C ASP A 437 5.37 -11.22 -12.20
N MET A 438 5.82 -10.73 -13.35
CA MET A 438 5.92 -11.51 -14.60
C MET A 438 6.82 -12.76 -14.47
N ARG A 439 7.51 -12.94 -13.35
CA ARG A 439 8.44 -14.05 -13.07
C ARG A 439 7.82 -15.22 -12.32
N GLY A 440 6.59 -15.13 -11.89
CA GLY A 440 5.88 -16.18 -11.17
C GLY A 440 4.93 -15.67 -10.09
N ASP A 441 4.17 -16.58 -9.54
CA ASP A 441 3.26 -16.30 -8.43
C ASP A 441 3.74 -17.02 -7.17
N PRO A 442 4.37 -16.33 -6.22
CA PRO A 442 4.79 -16.93 -4.96
C PRO A 442 3.63 -17.47 -4.12
N SER A 443 2.39 -17.00 -4.36
CA SER A 443 1.21 -17.50 -3.67
C SER A 443 0.92 -18.95 -4.05
N SER A 444 1.09 -19.30 -5.32
CA SER A 444 0.94 -20.68 -5.81
C SER A 444 1.97 -21.62 -5.19
N ALA A 445 3.23 -21.18 -5.07
CA ALA A 445 4.26 -21.95 -4.39
C ALA A 445 3.94 -22.13 -2.89
N LEU A 446 3.39 -21.10 -2.27
CA LEU A 446 3.03 -21.13 -0.85
C LEU A 446 1.82 -22.05 -0.60
N LEU A 447 0.88 -22.15 -1.55
CA LEU A 447 -0.24 -23.10 -1.47
C LEU A 447 0.25 -24.53 -1.32
N GLU A 448 1.25 -24.97 -2.11
CA GLU A 448 1.81 -26.31 -1.98
C GLU A 448 2.47 -26.56 -0.62
N VAL A 449 3.15 -25.55 -0.08
CA VAL A 449 3.78 -25.63 1.25
C VAL A 449 2.73 -25.75 2.36
N LEU A 450 1.62 -25.04 2.21
CA LEU A 450 0.60 -24.89 3.24
C LEU A 450 -0.52 -25.92 3.16
N ASP A 451 -0.73 -26.53 1.99
CA ASP A 451 -1.77 -27.55 1.80
C ASP A 451 -1.38 -28.87 2.49
N PRO A 452 -2.13 -29.32 3.50
CA PRO A 452 -1.84 -30.58 4.19
C PRO A 452 -1.85 -31.81 3.29
N GLU A 453 -2.48 -31.75 2.13
CA GLU A 453 -2.52 -32.86 1.17
C GLU A 453 -1.25 -32.92 0.30
N GLN A 454 -0.60 -31.77 0.06
CA GLN A 454 0.55 -31.63 -0.81
C GLN A 454 1.88 -31.46 -0.06
N ASN A 455 1.87 -30.87 1.14
CA ASN A 455 3.08 -30.52 1.87
C ASN A 455 3.96 -31.71 2.31
N SER A 456 3.42 -32.92 2.31
CA SER A 456 4.20 -34.14 2.59
C SER A 456 5.17 -34.51 1.46
N THR A 457 4.92 -34.01 0.25
CA THR A 457 5.68 -34.28 -0.98
C THR A 457 6.21 -32.98 -1.60
N PHE A 458 6.56 -32.00 -0.78
CA PHE A 458 7.09 -30.72 -1.25
C PHE A 458 8.41 -30.89 -1.99
N VAL A 459 8.51 -30.35 -3.21
CA VAL A 459 9.71 -30.42 -4.05
C VAL A 459 10.31 -29.05 -4.25
N ASP A 460 11.52 -28.86 -3.73
CA ASP A 460 12.34 -27.70 -4.01
C ASP A 460 13.12 -27.89 -5.33
N HIS A 461 13.16 -26.88 -6.18
CA HIS A 461 13.80 -26.96 -7.50
C HIS A 461 15.32 -27.15 -7.45
N TYR A 462 15.97 -26.79 -6.34
CA TYR A 462 17.40 -27.05 -6.14
C TYR A 462 17.66 -28.47 -5.63
N VAL A 463 16.85 -28.89 -4.67
CA VAL A 463 17.02 -30.16 -3.98
C VAL A 463 16.52 -31.35 -4.84
N GLU A 464 15.47 -31.13 -5.65
CA GLU A 464 14.91 -32.10 -6.61
C GLU A 464 14.53 -33.46 -6.00
N VAL A 465 14.23 -33.51 -4.70
CA VAL A 465 13.69 -34.69 -3.99
C VAL A 465 12.59 -34.21 -3.05
N GLU A 466 11.64 -35.11 -2.80
CA GLU A 466 10.53 -34.82 -1.90
C GLU A 466 11.00 -34.56 -0.46
N TYR A 467 10.51 -33.48 0.13
CA TYR A 467 10.74 -33.17 1.53
C TYR A 467 9.40 -33.01 2.27
N ASP A 468 9.24 -33.82 3.31
CA ASP A 468 8.00 -33.86 4.09
C ASP A 468 7.93 -32.69 5.11
N LEU A 469 7.05 -31.74 4.84
CA LEU A 469 6.73 -30.60 5.69
C LEU A 469 5.52 -30.82 6.60
N SER A 470 4.88 -32.01 6.57
CA SER A 470 3.63 -32.30 7.30
C SER A 470 3.72 -32.14 8.81
N GLU A 471 4.91 -32.17 9.40
CA GLU A 471 5.14 -32.01 10.83
C GLU A 471 5.49 -30.56 11.23
N VAL A 472 5.67 -29.69 10.25
CA VAL A 472 5.92 -28.26 10.49
C VAL A 472 4.63 -27.58 10.90
N MET A 473 4.65 -26.83 11.99
CA MET A 473 3.54 -25.99 12.39
C MET A 473 3.69 -24.63 11.72
N PHE A 474 2.91 -24.38 10.68
CA PHE A 474 2.88 -23.07 10.02
C PHE A 474 1.94 -22.10 10.77
N VAL A 475 2.41 -20.89 10.97
CA VAL A 475 1.62 -19.76 11.50
C VAL A 475 1.86 -18.57 10.58
N ALA A 476 0.82 -17.92 10.12
CA ALA A 476 0.89 -16.75 9.27
C ALA A 476 0.60 -15.47 10.06
N THR A 477 1.15 -14.34 9.61
CA THR A 477 0.74 -13.02 10.10
C THR A 477 0.45 -12.10 8.93
N ALA A 478 -0.57 -11.24 9.08
CA ALA A 478 -0.94 -10.23 8.11
C ALA A 478 -1.33 -8.93 8.82
N ASN A 479 -1.22 -7.80 8.13
CA ASN A 479 -1.76 -6.54 8.65
C ASN A 479 -3.20 -6.31 8.17
N THR A 480 -3.51 -6.78 6.98
CA THR A 480 -4.82 -6.67 6.32
C THR A 480 -5.26 -8.02 5.79
N LEU A 481 -6.53 -8.12 5.39
CA LEU A 481 -7.07 -9.32 4.71
C LEU A 481 -6.82 -9.32 3.20
N ASN A 482 -5.95 -8.44 2.70
CA ASN A 482 -5.56 -8.44 1.29
C ASN A 482 -4.62 -9.61 0.98
N ILE A 483 -5.14 -10.81 1.10
CA ILE A 483 -4.48 -12.09 0.87
C ILE A 483 -5.25 -12.79 -0.25
N PRO A 484 -4.59 -13.49 -1.18
CA PRO A 484 -5.30 -14.26 -2.20
C PRO A 484 -6.30 -15.25 -1.60
N ASP A 485 -7.52 -15.31 -2.16
CA ASP A 485 -8.63 -16.13 -1.63
C ASP A 485 -8.25 -17.60 -1.44
N ALA A 486 -7.49 -18.15 -2.37
CA ALA A 486 -7.02 -19.54 -2.29
C ALA A 486 -6.15 -19.84 -1.04
N LEU A 487 -5.43 -18.83 -0.53
CA LEU A 487 -4.68 -18.92 0.72
C LEU A 487 -5.59 -18.69 1.93
N LEU A 488 -6.54 -17.73 1.82
CA LEU A 488 -7.51 -17.45 2.88
C LEU A 488 -8.35 -18.67 3.24
N ASP A 489 -8.80 -19.45 2.25
CA ASP A 489 -9.58 -20.68 2.44
C ASP A 489 -8.85 -21.75 3.29
N ARG A 490 -7.53 -21.67 3.37
CA ARG A 490 -6.69 -22.59 4.14
C ARG A 490 -6.27 -22.03 5.51
N MET A 491 -6.71 -20.82 5.84
CA MET A 491 -6.30 -20.10 7.04
C MET A 491 -7.44 -19.96 8.04
N GLU A 492 -7.15 -20.26 9.28
CA GLU A 492 -8.01 -19.85 10.41
C GLU A 492 -7.60 -18.46 10.88
N ILE A 493 -8.47 -17.48 10.63
CA ILE A 493 -8.18 -16.08 10.90
C ILE A 493 -8.47 -15.74 12.36
N ILE A 494 -7.45 -15.23 13.05
CA ILE A 494 -7.60 -14.64 14.40
C ILE A 494 -7.29 -13.15 14.31
N HIS A 495 -8.31 -12.34 14.58
CA HIS A 495 -8.15 -10.89 14.62
C HIS A 495 -7.49 -10.42 15.90
N VAL A 496 -6.34 -9.77 15.77
CA VAL A 496 -5.61 -9.14 16.88
C VAL A 496 -5.91 -7.64 16.85
N SER A 497 -6.76 -7.20 17.77
CA SER A 497 -7.21 -5.81 17.85
C SER A 497 -6.11 -4.86 18.34
N SER A 498 -6.36 -3.55 18.18
CA SER A 498 -5.53 -2.48 18.74
C SER A 498 -5.55 -2.49 20.28
N TYR A 499 -4.44 -2.08 20.91
CA TYR A 499 -4.34 -1.96 22.35
C TYR A 499 -4.97 -0.67 22.87
N MET A 500 -5.65 -0.79 24.02
CA MET A 500 -6.11 0.34 24.81
C MET A 500 -4.95 1.08 25.51
N GLU A 501 -5.18 2.31 25.95
CA GLU A 501 -4.18 3.08 26.72
C GLU A 501 -3.69 2.31 27.95
N GLU A 502 -4.59 1.72 28.71
CA GLU A 502 -4.28 0.94 29.91
C GLU A 502 -3.48 -0.32 29.59
N GLU A 503 -3.85 -1.02 28.50
CA GLU A 503 -3.09 -2.18 27.99
C GLU A 503 -1.68 -1.77 27.57
N LYS A 504 -1.55 -0.66 26.83
CA LYS A 504 -0.22 -0.13 26.42
C LYS A 504 0.66 0.21 27.61
N ILE A 505 0.09 0.78 28.68
CA ILE A 505 0.82 1.11 29.89
C ILE A 505 1.26 -0.17 30.60
N ASN A 506 0.38 -1.16 30.74
CA ASN A 506 0.73 -2.45 31.35
C ASN A 506 1.80 -3.18 30.53
N ILE A 507 1.64 -3.23 29.21
CA ILE A 507 2.62 -3.82 28.29
C ILE A 507 3.97 -3.10 28.43
N ALA A 508 3.95 -1.77 28.47
CA ALA A 508 5.17 -0.98 28.64
C ALA A 508 5.86 -1.30 29.95
N THR A 509 5.12 -1.31 31.05
CA THR A 509 5.67 -1.53 32.40
C THR A 509 6.22 -2.94 32.56
N ARG A 510 5.47 -3.97 32.13
CA ARG A 510 5.83 -5.37 32.35
C ARG A 510 6.87 -5.89 31.38
N TYR A 511 6.81 -5.47 30.11
CA TYR A 511 7.63 -6.08 29.05
C TYR A 511 8.57 -5.11 28.36
N LEU A 512 8.08 -3.90 27.91
CA LEU A 512 8.90 -3.04 27.07
C LEU A 512 10.02 -2.35 27.86
N VAL A 513 9.72 -1.77 29.02
CA VAL A 513 10.72 -1.05 29.84
C VAL A 513 11.87 -1.96 30.24
N PRO A 514 11.65 -3.15 30.85
CA PRO A 514 12.73 -4.08 31.17
C PRO A 514 13.56 -4.51 29.96
N LYS A 515 12.88 -4.83 28.85
CA LYS A 515 13.52 -5.24 27.59
C LYS A 515 14.39 -4.12 27.01
N VAL A 516 13.86 -2.90 26.94
CA VAL A 516 14.53 -1.75 26.33
C VAL A 516 15.70 -1.28 27.20
N VAL A 517 15.53 -1.27 28.52
CA VAL A 517 16.60 -0.95 29.48
C VAL A 517 17.77 -1.90 29.28
N LYS A 518 17.52 -3.21 29.26
CA LYS A 518 18.53 -4.25 28.98
C LYS A 518 19.20 -4.08 27.64
N ASN A 519 18.41 -3.84 26.58
CA ASN A 519 18.94 -3.71 25.21
C ASN A 519 19.79 -2.45 25.00
N ASN A 520 19.59 -1.41 25.81
CA ASN A 520 20.41 -0.20 25.79
C ASN A 520 21.59 -0.24 26.79
N GLY A 521 21.83 -1.38 27.43
CA GLY A 521 22.96 -1.57 28.36
C GLY A 521 22.80 -0.88 29.73
N LEU A 522 21.57 -0.49 30.09
CA LEU A 522 21.28 0.10 31.40
C LEU A 522 20.95 -0.98 32.43
N LYS A 523 21.33 -0.74 33.67
CA LYS A 523 20.89 -1.54 34.80
C LYS A 523 19.51 -1.08 35.28
N PRO A 524 18.68 -1.98 35.83
CA PRO A 524 17.34 -1.62 36.35
C PRO A 524 17.38 -0.51 37.44
N GLU A 525 18.49 -0.39 38.15
CA GLU A 525 18.66 0.60 39.22
C GLU A 525 18.96 2.00 38.69
N GLU A 526 19.50 2.12 37.47
CA GLU A 526 19.92 3.39 36.86
C GLU A 526 18.77 4.24 36.32
N ILE A 527 17.68 3.62 35.96
CA ILE A 527 16.51 4.31 35.38
C ILE A 527 15.20 3.78 35.98
N THR A 528 14.26 4.69 36.22
CA THR A 528 12.87 4.38 36.54
C THR A 528 11.98 5.28 35.73
N ILE A 529 11.01 4.71 35.00
CA ILE A 529 9.99 5.44 34.25
C ILE A 529 8.68 5.28 34.99
N SER A 530 8.08 6.40 35.41
CA SER A 530 6.81 6.38 36.12
C SER A 530 5.64 6.03 35.18
N GLU A 531 4.59 5.47 35.70
CA GLU A 531 3.35 5.20 34.94
C GLU A 531 2.77 6.48 34.34
N SER A 532 2.81 7.61 35.08
CA SER A 532 2.38 8.90 34.55
C SER A 532 3.18 9.34 33.32
N ALA A 533 4.49 9.06 33.30
CA ALA A 533 5.31 9.35 32.10
C ALA A 533 4.95 8.43 30.94
N LEU A 534 4.72 7.13 31.18
CA LEU A 534 4.26 6.20 30.14
C LEU A 534 2.91 6.63 29.57
N ARG A 535 1.99 7.05 30.41
CA ARG A 535 0.68 7.58 30.02
C ARG A 535 0.82 8.83 29.15
N ASP A 536 1.69 9.76 29.53
CA ASP A 536 1.97 10.95 28.72
C ASP A 536 2.66 10.61 27.39
N ILE A 537 3.54 9.60 27.35
CA ILE A 537 4.14 9.13 26.10
C ILE A 537 3.04 8.61 25.15
N VAL A 538 2.14 7.77 25.65
CA VAL A 538 1.04 7.21 24.86
C VAL A 538 0.12 8.31 24.32
N ARG A 539 -0.17 9.35 25.11
CA ARG A 539 -1.10 10.42 24.77
C ARG A 539 -0.53 11.48 23.83
N TYR A 540 0.73 11.85 24.05
CA TYR A 540 1.29 13.06 23.43
C TYR A 540 2.45 12.80 22.46
N TYR A 541 3.05 11.63 22.47
CA TYR A 541 4.23 11.34 21.64
C TYR A 541 4.03 10.20 20.64
N VAL A 542 2.99 9.37 20.84
CA VAL A 542 2.74 8.19 20.03
C VAL A 542 1.29 8.15 19.55
N ARG A 543 1.08 7.83 18.27
CA ARG A 543 -0.23 7.62 17.67
C ARG A 543 -0.17 6.34 16.86
N GLU A 544 -0.52 5.21 17.47
CA GLU A 544 -0.43 3.87 16.87
C GLU A 544 -1.42 2.89 17.52
N ALA A 545 -1.83 1.88 16.77
CA ALA A 545 -2.65 0.79 17.26
C ALA A 545 -1.89 -0.11 18.24
N GLY A 546 -0.63 -0.40 17.96
CA GLY A 546 0.25 -1.25 18.76
C GLY A 546 1.15 -0.50 19.73
N VAL A 547 2.36 -1.02 19.93
CA VAL A 547 3.34 -0.51 20.91
C VAL A 547 4.75 -0.30 20.34
N ARG A 548 4.93 -0.36 19.00
CA ARG A 548 6.26 -0.16 18.36
C ARG A 548 6.79 1.25 18.49
N GLY A 549 5.93 2.25 18.37
CA GLY A 549 6.26 3.65 18.56
C GLY A 549 6.61 3.93 20.02
N LEU A 550 5.81 3.37 20.95
CA LEU A 550 6.05 3.45 22.38
C LEU A 550 7.42 2.85 22.76
N GLU A 551 7.76 1.67 22.24
CA GLU A 551 9.09 1.05 22.42
C GLU A 551 10.22 1.96 21.91
N ARG A 552 10.02 2.60 20.75
CA ARG A 552 11.01 3.55 20.17
C ARG A 552 11.20 4.80 21.03
N GLU A 553 10.13 5.40 21.56
CA GLU A 553 10.24 6.58 22.41
C GLU A 553 10.86 6.22 23.79
N ILE A 554 10.54 5.05 24.36
CA ILE A 554 11.22 4.54 25.57
C ILE A 554 12.71 4.31 25.29
N SER A 555 13.08 3.72 24.14
CA SER A 555 14.47 3.53 23.74
C SER A 555 15.21 4.86 23.55
N LYS A 556 14.55 5.89 23.05
CA LYS A 556 15.11 7.23 22.93
C LYS A 556 15.42 7.85 24.29
N ILE A 557 14.54 7.65 25.28
CA ILE A 557 14.79 8.05 26.66
C ILE A 557 16.01 7.33 27.21
N CYS A 558 16.05 5.99 27.09
CA CYS A 558 17.17 5.17 27.56
C CYS A 558 18.51 5.61 26.96
N ARG A 559 18.56 5.84 25.62
CA ARG A 559 19.79 6.33 24.96
C ARG A 559 20.27 7.68 25.49
N LYS A 560 19.35 8.61 25.78
CA LYS A 560 19.73 9.90 26.40
C LYS A 560 20.24 9.73 27.83
N VAL A 561 19.68 8.80 28.57
CA VAL A 561 20.16 8.47 29.91
C VAL A 561 21.55 7.85 29.85
N VAL A 562 21.77 6.87 28.95
CA VAL A 562 23.09 6.28 28.72
C VAL A 562 24.14 7.36 28.39
N LYS A 563 23.81 8.28 27.47
CA LYS A 563 24.69 9.39 27.12
C LYS A 563 25.06 10.23 28.35
N ALA A 564 24.08 10.62 29.18
CA ALA A 564 24.30 11.42 30.36
C ALA A 564 25.16 10.70 31.41
N LEU A 565 24.98 9.40 31.60
CA LEU A 565 25.83 8.57 32.48
C LEU A 565 27.26 8.43 31.95
N SER A 566 27.40 8.19 30.64
CA SER A 566 28.72 8.04 30.00
C SER A 566 29.57 9.33 30.04
N LEU A 567 28.89 10.49 29.97
CA LEU A 567 29.56 11.81 30.08
C LEU A 567 29.77 12.25 31.54
N LYS A 568 29.44 11.39 32.53
CA LYS A 568 29.48 11.70 33.95
C LYS A 568 28.70 12.96 34.36
N GLU A 569 27.73 13.36 33.59
CA GLU A 569 26.81 14.47 33.90
C GLU A 569 25.89 14.13 35.06
N ARG A 570 25.74 12.83 35.39
CA ARG A 570 24.90 12.31 36.47
C ARG A 570 25.46 10.98 36.99
N ASP A 571 25.60 10.87 38.32
CA ASP A 571 26.03 9.66 39.02
C ASP A 571 24.87 8.92 39.72
N LYS A 572 23.63 9.39 39.59
CA LYS A 572 22.47 8.88 40.38
C LYS A 572 21.37 8.37 39.46
N LYS A 573 20.56 7.47 40.03
CA LYS A 573 19.32 6.94 39.43
C LYS A 573 18.48 8.04 38.81
N VAL A 574 18.15 7.89 37.55
CA VAL A 574 17.31 8.83 36.76
C VAL A 574 15.86 8.42 36.87
N VAL A 575 15.02 9.32 37.39
CA VAL A 575 13.57 9.13 37.45
C VAL A 575 12.90 9.96 36.34
N ILE A 576 12.22 9.29 35.45
CA ILE A 576 11.43 9.90 34.37
C ILE A 576 9.98 10.01 34.83
N ASN A 577 9.45 11.23 34.81
CA ASN A 577 8.06 11.55 35.13
C ASN A 577 7.48 12.55 34.14
N SER A 578 6.18 12.85 34.24
CA SER A 578 5.50 13.79 33.36
C SER A 578 6.13 15.19 33.30
N ARG A 579 6.80 15.64 34.39
CA ARG A 579 7.38 16.99 34.48
C ARG A 579 8.71 17.13 33.75
N ASN A 580 9.45 16.05 33.57
CA ASN A 580 10.78 16.07 32.94
C ASN A 580 10.83 15.35 31.59
N LEU A 581 9.70 14.84 31.12
CA LEU A 581 9.60 14.07 29.88
C LEU A 581 10.04 14.89 28.66
N ASP A 582 9.73 16.18 28.63
CA ASP A 582 10.06 17.11 27.56
C ASP A 582 11.58 17.21 27.30
N LYS A 583 12.40 17.05 28.35
CA LYS A 583 13.87 17.06 28.26
C LYS A 583 14.39 15.88 27.44
N TYR A 584 13.65 14.76 27.45
CA TYR A 584 14.06 13.53 26.77
C TYR A 584 13.39 13.39 25.40
N LEU A 585 12.12 13.73 25.24
CA LEU A 585 11.38 13.52 24.02
C LEU A 585 11.16 14.78 23.18
N GLY A 586 11.33 15.96 23.79
CA GLY A 586 11.06 17.26 23.16
C GLY A 586 9.60 17.67 23.30
N VAL A 587 9.16 18.60 22.44
CA VAL A 587 7.77 19.11 22.45
C VAL A 587 6.75 17.99 22.18
N ARG A 588 5.58 18.11 22.80
CA ARG A 588 4.45 17.20 22.56
C ARG A 588 4.05 17.28 21.08
N ARG A 589 3.86 16.11 20.46
CA ARG A 589 3.55 16.02 19.03
C ARG A 589 2.06 16.01 18.75
N TYR A 590 1.29 15.49 19.70
CA TYR A 590 -0.15 15.31 19.56
C TYR A 590 -0.90 16.01 20.69
N SER A 591 -2.08 16.48 20.37
CA SER A 591 -3.03 17.01 21.36
C SER A 591 -3.92 15.87 21.85
N TYR A 592 -4.24 15.89 23.14
CA TYR A 592 -5.13 14.91 23.77
C TYR A 592 -6.36 15.63 24.34
N GLY A 593 -7.55 15.08 24.10
CA GLY A 593 -8.78 15.65 24.67
C GLY A 593 -9.28 16.89 23.92
N VAL A 594 -9.28 16.84 22.58
CA VAL A 594 -9.66 17.98 21.72
C VAL A 594 -11.12 17.87 21.25
N ALA A 595 -12.05 17.41 22.07
CA ALA A 595 -13.44 17.77 21.85
C ALA A 595 -13.57 19.29 22.05
N GLU A 596 -14.19 19.96 21.09
CA GLU A 596 -14.43 21.40 21.23
C GLU A 596 -15.26 21.68 22.47
N LYS A 597 -14.98 22.82 23.10
CA LYS A 597 -15.64 23.16 24.36
C LYS A 597 -17.00 23.84 24.16
N ASN A 598 -17.24 24.38 22.97
CA ASN A 598 -18.43 25.17 22.67
C ASN A 598 -19.24 24.55 21.55
N ASN A 599 -20.55 24.59 21.65
CA ASN A 599 -21.45 24.17 20.60
C ASN A 599 -21.33 25.12 19.40
N GLN A 600 -21.23 24.58 18.20
CA GLN A 600 -21.01 25.38 16.98
C GLN A 600 -22.03 25.03 15.89
N VAL A 601 -22.35 26.02 15.07
CA VAL A 601 -23.22 25.86 13.91
C VAL A 601 -22.41 25.26 12.76
N GLY A 602 -22.94 24.21 12.14
CA GLY A 602 -22.30 23.58 11.00
C GLY A 602 -21.10 22.70 11.29
N GLN A 603 -20.76 22.50 12.58
CA GLN A 603 -19.62 21.66 12.95
C GLN A 603 -20.07 20.45 13.77
N VAL A 604 -19.63 19.27 13.38
CA VAL A 604 -19.98 17.98 13.99
C VAL A 604 -18.72 17.18 14.28
N THR A 605 -18.73 16.48 15.41
CA THR A 605 -17.69 15.49 15.73
C THR A 605 -18.15 14.10 15.26
N GLY A 606 -17.53 13.60 14.21
CA GLY A 606 -17.66 12.22 13.75
C GLY A 606 -16.60 11.30 14.38
N LEU A 607 -16.75 10.00 14.20
CA LEU A 607 -15.81 8.98 14.64
C LEU A 607 -15.28 8.22 13.43
N ALA A 608 -13.96 8.26 13.23
CA ALA A 608 -13.27 7.54 12.16
C ALA A 608 -12.46 6.38 12.73
N TRP A 609 -12.32 5.34 11.93
CA TRP A 609 -11.37 4.26 12.13
C TRP A 609 -10.21 4.40 11.14
N THR A 610 -9.00 4.20 11.61
CA THR A 610 -7.77 4.22 10.82
C THR A 610 -6.90 3.02 11.19
N GLU A 611 -5.92 2.69 10.35
CA GLU A 611 -4.94 1.63 10.65
C GLU A 611 -4.18 1.84 11.97
N VAL A 612 -4.12 3.06 12.46
CA VAL A 612 -3.46 3.42 13.72
C VAL A 612 -4.41 3.47 14.92
N GLY A 613 -5.69 3.22 14.71
CA GLY A 613 -6.74 3.21 15.73
C GLY A 613 -7.89 4.16 15.40
N GLY A 614 -8.75 4.44 16.39
CA GLY A 614 -9.87 5.37 16.24
C GLY A 614 -9.44 6.83 16.40
N GLU A 615 -10.10 7.73 15.68
CA GLU A 615 -9.86 9.18 15.69
C GLU A 615 -11.18 9.97 15.73
N LEU A 616 -11.13 11.19 16.31
CA LEU A 616 -12.20 12.15 16.16
C LEU A 616 -12.07 12.81 14.79
N LEU A 617 -13.17 12.90 14.08
CA LEU A 617 -13.26 13.50 12.76
C LEU A 617 -14.13 14.75 12.85
N THR A 618 -13.55 15.93 12.66
CA THR A 618 -14.32 17.16 12.55
C THR A 618 -14.93 17.23 11.16
N ILE A 619 -16.23 17.49 11.09
CA ILE A 619 -16.99 17.70 9.85
C ILE A 619 -17.57 19.10 9.92
N GLU A 620 -17.24 19.93 8.96
CA GLU A 620 -17.68 21.30 8.87
C GLU A 620 -18.57 21.49 7.64
N ALA A 621 -19.68 22.21 7.80
CA ALA A 621 -20.54 22.60 6.70
C ALA A 621 -20.79 24.12 6.76
N ALA A 622 -20.65 24.78 5.65
CA ALA A 622 -20.93 26.20 5.50
C ALA A 622 -21.96 26.44 4.39
N VAL A 623 -22.85 27.40 4.63
CA VAL A 623 -23.84 27.87 3.67
C VAL A 623 -23.39 29.21 3.13
N LEU A 624 -23.31 29.31 1.80
CA LEU A 624 -22.85 30.49 1.09
C LEU A 624 -23.95 30.96 0.12
N PRO A 625 -24.06 32.28 -0.16
CA PRO A 625 -24.91 32.73 -1.25
C PRO A 625 -24.44 32.13 -2.58
N GLY A 626 -25.36 31.51 -3.35
CA GLY A 626 -24.93 30.82 -4.56
C GLY A 626 -26.09 30.35 -5.43
N LYS A 627 -25.81 29.37 -6.27
CA LYS A 627 -26.75 28.79 -7.28
C LYS A 627 -26.93 27.26 -7.12
N GLY A 628 -26.65 26.75 -5.92
CA GLY A 628 -26.81 25.31 -5.63
C GLY A 628 -25.54 24.48 -5.85
N LYS A 629 -24.37 25.09 -5.91
CA LYS A 629 -23.12 24.36 -6.05
C LYS A 629 -22.75 23.68 -4.73
N ILE A 630 -22.33 22.40 -4.81
CA ILE A 630 -21.75 21.68 -3.69
C ILE A 630 -20.25 21.63 -3.89
N THR A 631 -19.52 22.11 -2.88
CA THR A 631 -18.06 22.06 -2.84
C THR A 631 -17.63 21.17 -1.70
N THR A 632 -16.74 20.23 -1.98
CA THR A 632 -16.17 19.31 -0.98
C THR A 632 -14.67 19.51 -0.90
N THR A 633 -14.12 19.60 0.31
CA THR A 633 -12.68 19.74 0.54
C THR A 633 -12.22 18.85 1.71
N GLY A 634 -10.93 18.49 1.75
CA GLY A 634 -10.38 17.63 2.80
C GLY A 634 -9.83 16.30 2.27
N LYS A 635 -9.59 16.18 0.95
CA LYS A 635 -9.05 14.96 0.30
C LYS A 635 -9.96 13.75 0.51
N LEU A 636 -11.24 13.93 0.18
CA LEU A 636 -12.29 12.92 0.36
C LEU A 636 -12.26 11.92 -0.78
N GLY A 637 -12.32 10.63 -0.46
CA GLY A 637 -12.50 9.55 -1.42
C GLY A 637 -13.92 9.50 -2.01
N GLU A 638 -14.13 8.63 -2.99
CA GLU A 638 -15.38 8.55 -3.75
C GLU A 638 -16.57 8.18 -2.86
N VAL A 639 -16.40 7.17 -1.98
CA VAL A 639 -17.46 6.71 -1.06
C VAL A 639 -17.90 7.82 -0.11
N MET A 640 -16.98 8.64 0.35
CA MET A 640 -17.30 9.76 1.24
C MET A 640 -18.01 10.90 0.51
N GLN A 641 -17.69 11.14 -0.77
CA GLN A 641 -18.39 12.10 -1.61
C GLN A 641 -19.83 11.64 -1.90
N GLU A 642 -20.03 10.35 -2.17
CA GLU A 642 -21.38 9.75 -2.31
C GLU A 642 -22.19 9.90 -1.02
N SER A 643 -21.57 9.69 0.14
CA SER A 643 -22.22 9.91 1.44
C SER A 643 -22.71 11.34 1.64
N ILE A 644 -21.96 12.35 1.15
CA ILE A 644 -22.40 13.74 1.17
C ILE A 644 -23.64 13.95 0.28
N GLN A 645 -23.67 13.33 -0.90
CA GLN A 645 -24.83 13.41 -1.81
C GLN A 645 -26.07 12.74 -1.20
N ALA A 646 -25.90 11.57 -0.56
CA ALA A 646 -26.96 10.88 0.15
C ALA A 646 -27.48 11.74 1.30
N ALA A 647 -26.61 12.31 2.13
CA ALA A 647 -26.98 13.19 3.23
C ALA A 647 -27.76 14.42 2.73
N LEU A 648 -27.31 15.05 1.66
CA LEU A 648 -28.01 16.19 1.05
C LEU A 648 -29.41 15.78 0.55
N SER A 649 -29.54 14.62 -0.06
CA SER A 649 -30.84 14.11 -0.53
C SER A 649 -31.80 13.89 0.64
N VAL A 650 -31.31 13.42 1.77
CA VAL A 650 -32.08 13.27 3.02
C VAL A 650 -32.52 14.64 3.56
N VAL A 651 -31.61 15.64 3.58
CA VAL A 651 -31.94 17.00 4.02
C VAL A 651 -33.01 17.61 3.11
N ARG A 652 -32.86 17.49 1.79
CA ARG A 652 -33.85 18.00 0.82
C ARG A 652 -35.23 17.37 0.99
N SER A 653 -35.28 16.04 1.18
CA SER A 653 -36.56 15.35 1.38
C SER A 653 -37.29 15.76 2.68
N ARG A 654 -36.56 16.32 3.66
CA ARG A 654 -37.05 16.73 4.96
C ARG A 654 -37.07 18.25 5.17
N ALA A 655 -36.77 19.05 4.12
CA ALA A 655 -36.60 20.49 4.22
C ALA A 655 -37.79 21.19 4.94
N LYS A 656 -39.02 20.86 4.57
CA LYS A 656 -40.24 21.42 5.19
C LYS A 656 -40.31 21.12 6.71
N ARG A 657 -40.04 19.88 7.11
CA ARG A 657 -40.04 19.45 8.51
C ARG A 657 -38.91 20.07 9.34
N LEU A 658 -37.80 20.39 8.67
CA LEU A 658 -36.61 21.01 9.29
C LEU A 658 -36.65 22.53 9.27
N GLY A 659 -37.75 23.14 8.77
CA GLY A 659 -37.83 24.59 8.64
C GLY A 659 -36.90 25.23 7.62
N ILE A 660 -36.36 24.43 6.71
CA ILE A 660 -35.45 24.84 5.66
C ILE A 660 -36.25 25.24 4.41
N ASP A 661 -35.81 26.26 3.67
CA ASP A 661 -36.42 26.65 2.38
C ASP A 661 -36.35 25.48 1.40
N GLU A 662 -37.47 25.07 0.81
CA GLU A 662 -37.47 23.93 -0.14
C GLU A 662 -36.63 24.17 -1.39
N GLU A 663 -36.39 25.44 -1.74
CA GLU A 663 -35.57 25.87 -2.86
C GLU A 663 -34.12 26.19 -2.48
N PHE A 664 -33.69 25.90 -1.25
CA PHE A 664 -32.32 26.20 -0.79
C PHE A 664 -31.25 25.71 -1.76
N TYR A 665 -31.48 24.57 -2.36
CA TYR A 665 -30.56 23.94 -3.33
C TYR A 665 -30.38 24.73 -4.64
N GLN A 666 -31.21 25.75 -4.90
CA GLN A 666 -31.03 26.66 -6.04
C GLN A 666 -30.50 28.03 -5.64
N LYS A 667 -30.59 28.38 -4.35
CA LYS A 667 -30.33 29.74 -3.82
C LYS A 667 -29.05 29.83 -3.00
N THR A 668 -28.52 28.67 -2.56
CA THR A 668 -27.34 28.63 -1.68
C THR A 668 -26.35 27.60 -2.15
N ASP A 669 -25.07 27.92 -2.10
CA ASP A 669 -23.96 27.00 -2.27
C ASP A 669 -23.63 26.37 -0.92
N LEU A 670 -23.30 25.08 -0.92
CA LEU A 670 -22.91 24.33 0.27
C LEU A 670 -21.46 23.93 0.17
N HIS A 671 -20.70 24.18 1.23
CA HIS A 671 -19.31 23.75 1.32
C HIS A 671 -19.15 22.81 2.51
N VAL A 672 -18.80 21.56 2.24
CA VAL A 672 -18.48 20.57 3.26
C VAL A 672 -16.96 20.40 3.32
N HIS A 673 -16.38 20.59 4.49
CA HIS A 673 -14.96 20.51 4.73
C HIS A 673 -14.64 19.52 5.84
N LEU A 674 -13.66 18.64 5.59
CA LEU A 674 -13.09 17.80 6.63
C LEU A 674 -11.61 18.18 6.79
N PRO A 675 -11.23 18.83 7.91
CA PRO A 675 -9.87 19.24 8.20
C PRO A 675 -8.83 18.13 8.08
N GLU A 676 -7.54 18.48 8.11
CA GLU A 676 -6.39 17.58 7.92
C GLU A 676 -6.31 17.00 6.49
N GLY A 677 -6.32 17.86 5.48
CA GLY A 677 -6.26 17.48 4.06
C GLY A 677 -4.99 16.75 3.61
N ALA A 678 -3.99 16.60 4.48
CA ALA A 678 -2.82 15.75 4.21
C ALA A 678 -3.14 14.25 4.26
N ILE A 679 -4.19 13.84 4.98
CA ILE A 679 -4.59 12.45 5.17
C ILE A 679 -5.81 12.17 4.29
N PRO A 680 -5.74 11.24 3.32
CA PRO A 680 -6.92 10.81 2.58
C PRO A 680 -7.97 10.22 3.52
N LYS A 681 -9.24 10.58 3.29
CA LYS A 681 -10.38 10.09 4.07
C LYS A 681 -11.38 9.46 3.13
N ASP A 682 -11.77 8.22 3.42
CA ASP A 682 -12.80 7.53 2.66
C ASP A 682 -13.63 6.61 3.57
N GLY A 683 -14.87 6.39 3.21
CA GLY A 683 -15.78 5.50 3.91
C GLY A 683 -17.16 6.10 4.17
N PRO A 684 -18.21 5.25 4.28
CA PRO A 684 -19.59 5.69 4.41
C PRO A 684 -19.98 6.11 5.83
N SER A 685 -19.18 5.78 6.85
CA SER A 685 -19.55 5.89 8.27
C SER A 685 -19.67 7.33 8.82
N ALA A 686 -19.33 8.34 8.02
CA ALA A 686 -19.51 9.75 8.37
C ALA A 686 -20.86 10.34 7.88
N GLY A 687 -21.68 9.55 7.19
CA GLY A 687 -22.91 9.99 6.53
C GLY A 687 -23.89 10.72 7.46
N ILE A 688 -24.15 10.17 8.66
CA ILE A 688 -25.03 10.84 9.63
C ILE A 688 -24.43 12.17 10.13
N GLY A 689 -23.11 12.21 10.34
CA GLY A 689 -22.42 13.43 10.76
C GLY A 689 -22.50 14.54 9.70
N MET A 690 -22.35 14.17 8.44
CA MET A 690 -22.51 15.09 7.30
C MET A 690 -23.93 15.63 7.21
N CYS A 691 -24.94 14.77 7.42
CA CYS A 691 -26.33 15.18 7.44
C CYS A 691 -26.61 16.20 8.54
N ILE A 692 -26.13 15.94 9.76
CA ILE A 692 -26.28 16.86 10.91
C ILE A 692 -25.55 18.18 10.66
N ALA A 693 -24.34 18.16 10.10
CA ALA A 693 -23.59 19.37 9.77
C ALA A 693 -24.34 20.25 8.76
N LEU A 694 -24.90 19.63 7.72
CA LEU A 694 -25.73 20.33 6.72
C LEU A 694 -27.00 20.89 7.34
N VAL A 695 -27.73 20.12 8.14
CA VAL A 695 -28.96 20.62 8.83
C VAL A 695 -28.62 21.77 9.77
N SER A 696 -27.57 21.63 10.59
CA SER A 696 -27.13 22.68 11.50
C SER A 696 -26.76 23.97 10.76
N ALA A 697 -26.01 23.87 9.68
CA ALA A 697 -25.61 25.01 8.86
C ALA A 697 -26.81 25.70 8.19
N LEU A 698 -27.79 24.95 7.70
CA LEU A 698 -28.98 25.47 7.03
C LEU A 698 -30.02 26.05 7.99
N THR A 699 -30.13 25.50 9.21
CA THR A 699 -31.09 25.97 10.24
C THR A 699 -30.52 27.00 11.21
N GLY A 700 -29.18 27.15 11.24
CA GLY A 700 -28.49 27.96 12.22
C GLY A 700 -28.53 27.41 13.65
N ILE A 701 -28.89 26.14 13.86
CA ILE A 701 -28.97 25.51 15.17
C ILE A 701 -27.60 24.89 15.49
N PRO A 702 -26.97 25.25 16.62
CA PRO A 702 -25.70 24.69 17.02
C PRO A 702 -25.77 23.18 17.28
N VAL A 703 -24.68 22.48 16.96
CA VAL A 703 -24.47 21.08 17.32
C VAL A 703 -23.80 20.99 18.69
N ARG A 704 -24.20 20.04 19.50
CA ARG A 704 -23.63 19.81 20.83
C ARG A 704 -22.19 19.31 20.72
N ALA A 705 -21.28 20.01 21.37
CA ALA A 705 -19.84 19.70 21.37
C ALA A 705 -19.49 18.40 22.14
N ASP A 706 -20.36 17.98 23.09
CA ASP A 706 -20.18 16.77 23.88
C ASP A 706 -20.71 15.50 23.21
N VAL A 707 -21.27 15.60 21.98
CA VAL A 707 -21.83 14.52 21.20
C VAL A 707 -20.90 14.15 20.03
N ALA A 708 -20.62 12.86 19.87
CA ALA A 708 -19.99 12.34 18.66
C ALA A 708 -20.89 11.27 18.03
N MET A 709 -20.72 11.05 16.75
CA MET A 709 -21.58 10.13 16.01
C MET A 709 -20.83 9.34 14.93
N THR A 710 -21.38 8.19 14.59
CA THR A 710 -20.92 7.37 13.46
C THR A 710 -22.08 6.57 12.91
N GLY A 711 -22.18 6.49 11.60
CA GLY A 711 -23.23 5.73 10.91
C GLY A 711 -23.27 6.07 9.43
N GLU A 712 -23.56 5.08 8.61
CA GLU A 712 -23.89 5.28 7.21
C GLU A 712 -25.34 5.73 7.09
N ILE A 713 -25.65 6.57 6.12
CA ILE A 713 -27.02 7.09 5.92
C ILE A 713 -27.59 6.63 4.60
N THR A 714 -28.82 6.12 4.63
CA THR A 714 -29.58 5.82 3.41
C THR A 714 -30.37 7.03 2.94
N LEU A 715 -30.86 7.01 1.69
CA LEU A 715 -31.73 8.06 1.14
C LEU A 715 -33.04 8.26 1.93
N ARG A 716 -33.47 7.24 2.67
CA ARG A 716 -34.64 7.30 3.55
C ARG A 716 -34.33 7.88 4.93
N GLY A 717 -33.03 8.06 5.25
CA GLY A 717 -32.56 8.53 6.55
C GLY A 717 -32.43 7.40 7.59
N GLU A 718 -32.41 6.15 7.17
CA GLU A 718 -32.06 5.02 8.04
C GLU A 718 -30.54 4.99 8.26
N VAL A 719 -30.15 4.62 9.47
CA VAL A 719 -28.75 4.58 9.90
C VAL A 719 -28.26 3.14 9.86
N LEU A 720 -27.32 2.87 8.95
CA LEU A 720 -26.76 1.53 8.74
C LEU A 720 -25.53 1.26 9.60
N PRO A 721 -25.24 -0.03 9.88
CA PRO A 721 -24.14 -0.45 10.73
C PRO A 721 -22.77 -0.11 10.15
N ILE A 722 -21.78 0.02 11.05
CA ILE A 722 -20.39 0.40 10.70
C ILE A 722 -19.39 -0.57 11.31
N GLY A 723 -18.18 -0.58 10.76
CA GLY A 723 -17.04 -1.30 11.32
C GLY A 723 -16.20 -0.49 12.30
N GLY A 724 -15.37 -1.17 13.10
CA GLY A 724 -14.40 -0.56 14.01
C GLY A 724 -15.01 0.19 15.19
N LEU A 725 -16.15 -0.27 15.70
CA LEU A 725 -16.86 0.41 16.79
C LEU A 725 -16.00 0.54 18.06
N LYS A 726 -15.22 -0.48 18.41
CA LYS A 726 -14.31 -0.47 19.58
C LYS A 726 -13.33 0.69 19.51
N GLU A 727 -12.64 0.84 18.39
CA GLU A 727 -11.65 1.89 18.17
C GLU A 727 -12.30 3.29 18.15
N LYS A 728 -13.47 3.40 17.56
CA LYS A 728 -14.25 4.65 17.53
C LYS A 728 -14.69 5.10 18.91
N LEU A 729 -15.19 4.21 19.76
CA LEU A 729 -15.55 4.52 21.15
C LEU A 729 -14.33 4.88 22.00
N LEU A 730 -13.19 4.21 21.76
CA LEU A 730 -11.93 4.59 22.40
C LEU A 730 -11.48 6.00 22.00
N ALA A 731 -11.68 6.40 20.75
CA ALA A 731 -11.39 7.76 20.30
C ALA A 731 -12.31 8.78 20.96
N ALA A 732 -13.61 8.49 21.06
CA ALA A 732 -14.59 9.32 21.74
C ALA A 732 -14.22 9.53 23.21
N GLN A 733 -13.90 8.45 23.94
CA GLN A 733 -13.45 8.52 25.32
C GLN A 733 -12.18 9.34 25.50
N ARG A 734 -11.16 9.13 24.62
CA ARG A 734 -9.90 9.89 24.66
C ARG A 734 -10.13 11.37 24.35
N GLY A 735 -11.05 11.65 23.43
CA GLY A 735 -11.43 13.00 23.04
C GLY A 735 -12.21 13.77 24.11
N GLY A 736 -12.72 13.09 25.14
CA GLY A 736 -13.54 13.74 26.18
C GLY A 736 -15.01 13.88 25.81
N ILE A 737 -15.47 13.15 24.78
CA ILE A 737 -16.88 13.05 24.39
C ILE A 737 -17.66 12.38 25.53
N LYS A 738 -18.91 12.82 25.73
CA LYS A 738 -19.79 12.25 26.74
C LYS A 738 -20.84 11.34 26.11
N VAL A 739 -21.43 11.78 25.01
CA VAL A 739 -22.54 11.09 24.33
C VAL A 739 -22.06 10.57 22.99
N VAL A 740 -22.33 9.31 22.68
CA VAL A 740 -21.97 8.70 21.38
C VAL A 740 -23.22 8.09 20.74
N LEU A 741 -23.51 8.51 19.52
CA LEU A 741 -24.59 7.97 18.72
C LEU A 741 -24.05 6.89 17.79
N ILE A 742 -24.59 5.69 17.90
CA ILE A 742 -24.18 4.53 17.10
C ILE A 742 -25.38 3.92 16.38
N PRO A 743 -25.19 3.21 15.26
CA PRO A 743 -26.30 2.48 14.62
C PRO A 743 -26.90 1.42 15.55
N GLU A 744 -28.22 1.22 15.50
CA GLU A 744 -28.93 0.22 16.32
C GLU A 744 -28.36 -1.20 16.10
N GLU A 745 -28.02 -1.56 14.88
CA GLU A 745 -27.47 -2.88 14.55
C GLU A 745 -26.09 -3.14 15.16
N ASN A 746 -25.34 -2.09 15.55
CA ASN A 746 -24.07 -2.23 16.24
C ASN A 746 -24.19 -2.47 17.76
N ILE A 747 -25.41 -2.59 18.32
CA ILE A 747 -25.61 -2.99 19.72
C ILE A 747 -24.92 -4.32 20.03
N LYS A 748 -24.96 -5.26 19.07
CA LYS A 748 -24.28 -6.56 19.19
C LYS A 748 -22.78 -6.42 19.45
N ASP A 749 -22.15 -5.41 18.84
CA ASP A 749 -20.71 -5.18 18.95
C ASP A 749 -20.32 -4.62 20.32
N LEU A 750 -21.28 -4.04 21.08
CA LEU A 750 -21.05 -3.59 22.46
C LEU A 750 -20.68 -4.74 23.41
N ALA A 751 -21.04 -5.97 23.09
CA ALA A 751 -20.65 -7.14 23.87
C ALA A 751 -19.12 -7.35 23.88
N GLU A 752 -18.44 -6.90 22.82
CA GLU A 752 -16.99 -7.01 22.70
C GLU A 752 -16.21 -5.86 23.34
N ILE A 753 -16.92 -4.82 23.79
CA ILE A 753 -16.33 -3.61 24.34
C ILE A 753 -16.23 -3.71 25.85
N PRO A 754 -15.04 -3.49 26.43
CA PRO A 754 -14.85 -3.55 27.87
C PRO A 754 -15.72 -2.56 28.67
N ASP A 755 -16.16 -2.96 29.84
CA ASP A 755 -17.07 -2.17 30.67
C ASP A 755 -16.48 -0.83 31.12
N ASN A 756 -15.17 -0.73 31.27
CA ASN A 756 -14.49 0.51 31.62
C ASN A 756 -14.60 1.61 30.53
N ILE A 757 -14.94 1.25 29.29
CA ILE A 757 -15.25 2.20 28.21
C ILE A 757 -16.75 2.51 28.22
N LYS A 758 -17.61 1.47 28.26
CA LYS A 758 -19.06 1.61 28.25
C LYS A 758 -19.54 2.50 29.42
N ASN A 759 -18.97 2.32 30.62
CA ASN A 759 -19.35 3.07 31.82
C ASN A 759 -18.91 4.55 31.81
N LYS A 760 -18.05 4.98 30.85
CA LYS A 760 -17.57 6.35 30.74
C LYS A 760 -18.23 7.14 29.60
N LEU A 761 -18.98 6.46 28.77
CA LEU A 761 -19.66 7.04 27.62
C LEU A 761 -21.17 6.75 27.72
N ASP A 762 -21.99 7.73 27.44
CA ASP A 762 -23.41 7.56 27.25
C ASP A 762 -23.67 7.17 25.79
N ILE A 763 -23.90 5.88 25.57
CA ILE A 763 -23.98 5.30 24.20
C ILE A 763 -25.44 5.13 23.82
N HIS A 764 -25.88 5.84 22.80
CA HIS A 764 -27.26 5.79 22.30
C HIS A 764 -27.33 5.11 20.94
N PRO A 765 -28.02 3.96 20.85
CA PRO A 765 -28.34 3.33 19.57
C PRO A 765 -29.42 4.16 18.83
N VAL A 766 -29.21 4.38 17.55
CA VAL A 766 -30.12 5.14 16.69
C VAL A 766 -30.41 4.37 15.39
N LYS A 767 -31.64 4.39 14.97
CA LYS A 767 -32.10 3.74 13.73
C LYS A 767 -32.40 4.75 12.63
N TRP A 768 -32.85 5.95 13.00
CA TRP A 768 -33.25 6.98 12.08
C TRP A 768 -32.52 8.29 12.32
N ILE A 769 -32.22 9.02 11.27
CA ILE A 769 -31.57 10.32 11.34
C ILE A 769 -32.36 11.33 12.19
N ASP A 770 -33.69 11.20 12.24
CA ASP A 770 -34.53 12.04 13.08
C ASP A 770 -34.18 11.93 14.57
N GLN A 771 -33.81 10.73 15.07
CA GLN A 771 -33.32 10.50 16.42
C GLN A 771 -31.96 11.16 16.64
N VAL A 772 -31.10 11.11 15.63
CA VAL A 772 -29.77 11.75 15.68
C VAL A 772 -29.91 13.27 15.78
N LEU A 773 -30.82 13.86 15.00
CA LEU A 773 -31.12 15.29 15.05
C LEU A 773 -31.59 15.76 16.43
N GLU A 774 -32.46 14.97 17.09
CA GLU A 774 -32.97 15.29 18.44
C GLU A 774 -31.89 15.31 19.51
N MET A 775 -30.88 14.44 19.40
CA MET A 775 -29.82 14.29 20.40
C MET A 775 -28.61 15.16 20.12
N ALA A 776 -28.31 15.41 18.87
CA ALA A 776 -27.10 16.12 18.43
C ALA A 776 -27.27 17.63 18.38
N LEU A 777 -28.45 18.15 18.07
CA LEU A 777 -28.72 19.59 18.03
C LEU A 777 -29.12 20.13 19.40
N GLU A 778 -28.82 21.39 19.69
CA GLU A 778 -29.23 22.06 20.94
C GLU A 778 -30.76 22.19 21.10
N ARG A 779 -31.47 22.30 19.96
CA ARG A 779 -32.94 22.34 19.91
C ARG A 779 -33.41 21.68 18.65
N LYS A 780 -34.64 21.17 18.66
CA LYS A 780 -35.25 20.61 17.44
C LYS A 780 -35.51 21.72 16.42
N PRO A 781 -35.28 21.44 15.12
CA PRO A 781 -35.76 22.33 14.07
C PRO A 781 -37.28 22.42 14.09
N GLU A 782 -37.82 23.61 13.92
CA GLU A 782 -39.25 23.85 13.86
C GLU A 782 -39.73 23.82 12.39
N PRO A 783 -40.79 23.09 12.08
CA PRO A 783 -41.34 23.08 10.73
C PRO A 783 -41.74 24.49 10.26
N ARG A 784 -41.48 24.76 8.99
CA ARG A 784 -41.88 26.03 8.40
C ARG A 784 -43.41 25.99 8.21
N GLU A 785 -44.15 26.85 8.91
CA GLU A 785 -45.57 27.07 8.68
C GLU A 785 -45.77 27.77 7.33
N GLU A 786 -46.62 27.23 6.46
CA GLU A 786 -47.03 27.93 5.25
C GLU A 786 -47.83 29.20 5.64
N PRO A 787 -47.50 30.36 5.11
CA PRO A 787 -48.36 31.53 5.30
C PRO A 787 -49.76 31.18 4.77
N ILE A 788 -50.73 31.37 5.62
CA ILE A 788 -52.17 31.03 5.38
C ILE A 788 -52.75 31.77 4.16
N GLU A 789 -52.06 32.75 3.58
CA GLU A 789 -52.53 33.56 2.46
C GLU A 789 -52.75 32.83 1.11
N LYS A 790 -52.15 31.63 0.89
CA LYS A 790 -52.33 30.94 -0.40
C LYS A 790 -53.56 29.98 -0.45
N VAL A 791 -54.11 29.59 0.70
CA VAL A 791 -55.25 28.69 0.74
C VAL A 791 -56.58 29.45 0.55
N ALA A 792 -56.64 30.73 1.00
CA ALA A 792 -57.86 31.57 0.84
C ALA A 792 -58.12 32.01 -0.61
N VAL A 793 -57.07 32.16 -1.43
CA VAL A 793 -57.24 32.57 -2.84
C VAL A 793 -57.72 31.42 -3.74
N ILE A 794 -57.40 30.20 -3.40
CA ILE A 794 -57.86 29.02 -4.18
C ILE A 794 -59.31 28.64 -3.85
N ALA A 795 -59.77 28.88 -2.61
CA ALA A 795 -61.16 28.64 -2.22
C ALA A 795 -62.12 29.66 -2.84
N LEU A 796 -61.75 30.95 -2.94
CA LEU A 796 -62.56 31.99 -3.61
C LEU A 796 -62.58 31.86 -5.15
N ALA A 797 -61.51 31.31 -5.73
CA ALA A 797 -61.47 31.04 -7.18
C ALA A 797 -62.26 29.80 -7.58
N GLY A 798 -62.52 28.85 -6.66
CA GLY A 798 -63.35 27.69 -6.85
C GLY A 798 -64.86 27.98 -6.90
N GLU A 799 -65.33 28.90 -6.05
CA GLU A 799 -66.75 29.26 -5.99
C GLU A 799 -67.18 30.18 -7.13
N ALA A 800 -66.30 31.02 -7.73
CA ALA A 800 -66.60 31.82 -8.88
C ALA A 800 -66.69 31.03 -10.20
N LYS A 801 -66.15 29.81 -10.28
CA LYS A 801 -66.30 28.94 -11.47
C LYS A 801 -67.50 28.00 -11.44
N GLN A 802 -68.18 27.87 -10.28
CA GLN A 802 -69.42 27.07 -10.20
C GLN A 802 -70.71 27.90 -10.44
N ALA A 803 -70.60 29.21 -10.46
CA ALA A 803 -71.79 30.08 -10.73
C ALA A 803 -72.04 30.34 -12.24
N ASP A 804 -71.11 30.02 -13.14
CA ASP A 804 -71.20 30.33 -14.55
C ASP A 804 -71.51 29.08 -15.46
N ALA A 805 -71.66 27.91 -14.81
CA ALA A 805 -71.90 26.63 -15.57
C ALA A 805 -73.34 26.17 -15.64
N THR A 806 -74.33 27.02 -15.21
CA THR A 806 -75.75 26.63 -15.18
C THR A 806 -76.67 27.44 -16.13
N LEU A 807 -76.15 28.08 -17.13
CA LEU A 807 -76.98 28.77 -18.13
C LEU A 807 -76.43 28.55 -19.56
N VAL A 808 -76.57 27.40 -20.13
CA VAL A 808 -76.70 27.13 -21.59
C VAL A 808 -76.95 25.62 -21.82
N THR A 809 -78.20 25.21 -21.71
CA THR A 809 -78.73 24.09 -22.49
C THR A 809 -80.16 24.39 -22.77
N LYS A 810 -80.38 24.96 -23.96
CA LYS A 810 -81.57 24.75 -24.80
C LYS A 810 -81.31 25.36 -26.16
N HIS A 811 -80.89 24.52 -27.12
CA HIS A 811 -81.47 24.26 -28.38
C HIS A 811 -80.57 23.30 -29.16
#